data_d8e38acd9c634dee2c80e14ea0bd1b55
#
_entry.id   d8e38acd9c634dee2c80e14ea0bd1b55
#
_cell.length_a   1.000
_cell.length_b   1.000
_cell.length_c   1.000
_cell.angle_alpha   90.00
_cell.angle_beta   90.00
_cell.angle_gamma   90.00
#
_symmetry.space_group_name_H-M   'P 1'
#
loop_
_entity.id
_entity.type
_entity.pdbx_description
1 polymer ?
#
loop_
_entity_poly.entity_id
_entity_poly.type
_entity_poly.pdbx_seq_one_letter_code
_entity_poly.pdbx_strand_id
1 'polypeptide(L)'
;MNPKPKSTHTFESLTLSLSHGSWKKSEFVLLVVVYRPPAAAYSEFLLEFSDFLSSLVLSTDKVIIVGDFNIHIDVDSDSLKIAFNSLLDSVGFSQLVNEPTHCHSHTLDLVLTYGLEAENLLVWSQNPVLSDHSLITFDFSLSDLPAPEEKVYYSRCLSEDAVKQFRTAILPVLPTVPSTDGGTNLNVTPAELDRFVNNTADTLHSVLNRIAPLKKKKTTNQKRLAPWYNSNIRSLKRITRRMERMWQSSKSDDSRRIWRDSLLTYKKALRKARTAYYSSLIEENKNNPRFLFNAVARLTKSHSSVEPRIPAALSSEDFMSFFTDKITTIRGQINHNLSVTAEDTPPLLEMDPDLTLDCFAPIGLPELTTSISKSKPTTCLLDPIPSQLLKDAIPLIGDSILGQINLSLETGYVPQAFKTAVIIPILKKPSLDPDVLGNYRPISNLTFISKLLERAVESQLNDHLCSNSLFDAFQSGFRAHHSTETALLKVTNDLLMASDRGLVSVLVLLDLSAAFDTVDHRILLHRLEHEIRITGTALRWFKSYLSDRFHFVHTNDVSSTGTRVNHGVPQGSVLGPILFTLYMLPLGYIIQKHGIHFHCYADDTQLYLSMKPEETEPLVRLQACLKDIKDWMSSNFLLLNSDKTEVIVFGPKHLRTSLSDNTFSLDGITLASSTTVRNLGVIFDQDMSFVSHIKQVSRTAFFHLRNITKIRSILSQSDAEKLIHAFVTSRLDYCNSLLSGCPHYSINSLQLIQNAAARVLTGSSQRD
;
A
#
# COMPACT_ATOMS: atom_id res chain seq x y z
N MET A 1 34.87 -9.66 22.23
CA MET A 1 33.40 -9.51 22.49
C MET A 1 33.11 -10.19 23.80
N ASN A 2 32.42 -9.54 24.75
CA ASN A 2 32.06 -10.19 26.00
C ASN A 2 30.71 -10.88 25.82
N PRO A 3 30.64 -12.22 25.90
CA PRO A 3 29.39 -12.95 25.87
C PRO A 3 28.53 -12.53 27.06
N LYS A 4 27.22 -12.41 26.84
CA LYS A 4 26.24 -12.09 27.91
C LYS A 4 25.40 -13.34 28.17
N PRO A 5 25.75 -14.15 29.18
CA PRO A 5 24.92 -15.27 29.59
C PRO A 5 23.64 -14.74 30.26
N LYS A 6 22.51 -15.34 29.94
CA LYS A 6 21.22 -15.11 30.59
C LYS A 6 20.62 -16.48 30.91
N SER A 7 20.33 -16.73 32.17
CA SER A 7 19.59 -17.90 32.61
C SER A 7 18.19 -17.47 32.97
N THR A 8 17.20 -18.18 32.46
CA THR A 8 15.78 -18.09 32.83
C THR A 8 15.41 -19.31 33.69
N HIS A 9 14.17 -19.46 34.12
CA HIS A 9 13.74 -20.63 34.86
C HIS A 9 13.68 -21.90 33.98
N THR A 10 13.46 -21.74 32.67
CA THR A 10 13.19 -22.87 31.78
C THR A 10 14.27 -23.13 30.72
N PHE A 11 15.16 -22.18 30.46
CA PHE A 11 16.30 -22.37 29.54
C PHE A 11 17.47 -21.42 29.83
N GLU A 12 18.63 -21.79 29.34
CA GLU A 12 19.83 -20.95 29.36
C GLU A 12 20.13 -20.41 27.96
N SER A 13 20.70 -19.22 27.90
CA SER A 13 21.09 -18.64 26.62
C SER A 13 22.39 -17.86 26.70
N LEU A 14 23.18 -17.92 25.61
CA LEU A 14 24.39 -17.14 25.42
C LEU A 14 24.24 -16.33 24.12
N THR A 15 24.33 -15.02 24.22
CA THR A 15 24.19 -14.14 23.08
C THR A 15 25.52 -13.52 22.65
N LEU A 16 25.89 -13.70 21.41
CA LEU A 16 27.08 -13.16 20.75
C LEU A 16 26.69 -12.22 19.62
N SER A 17 27.42 -11.13 19.48
CA SER A 17 27.25 -10.23 18.33
C SER A 17 28.41 -10.47 17.35
N LEU A 18 28.09 -10.95 16.17
CA LEU A 18 29.02 -11.17 15.09
C LEU A 18 29.10 -9.92 14.21
N SER A 19 30.32 -9.44 13.93
CA SER A 19 30.56 -8.33 13.01
C SER A 19 31.84 -8.60 12.24
N HIS A 20 31.90 -8.16 10.98
CA HIS A 20 33.09 -8.30 10.13
C HIS A 20 33.62 -6.93 9.72
N GLY A 21 34.92 -6.83 9.45
CA GLY A 21 35.56 -5.54 9.11
C GLY A 21 35.09 -4.91 7.80
N SER A 22 34.59 -5.71 6.86
CA SER A 22 33.94 -5.24 5.62
C SER A 22 32.49 -4.80 5.81
N TRP A 23 31.85 -5.15 6.91
CA TRP A 23 30.47 -4.75 7.21
C TRP A 23 30.40 -3.30 7.70
N LYS A 24 29.28 -2.62 7.43
CA LYS A 24 29.05 -1.29 8.01
C LYS A 24 29.05 -1.39 9.53
N LYS A 25 29.62 -0.41 10.23
CA LYS A 25 29.70 -0.35 11.72
C LYS A 25 28.38 -0.58 12.47
N SER A 26 27.25 -0.54 11.78
CA SER A 26 25.92 -0.79 12.33
C SER A 26 25.35 -2.16 11.97
N GLU A 27 26.05 -2.95 11.17
CA GLU A 27 25.61 -4.28 10.74
C GLU A 27 26.25 -5.33 11.63
N PHE A 28 25.43 -6.16 12.25
CA PHE A 28 25.83 -7.31 13.03
C PHE A 28 24.75 -8.38 12.99
N VAL A 29 25.15 -9.61 13.14
CA VAL A 29 24.28 -10.77 13.31
C VAL A 29 24.31 -11.16 14.78
N LEU A 30 23.16 -11.36 15.39
CA LEU A 30 23.10 -11.98 16.72
C LEU A 30 23.11 -13.50 16.57
N LEU A 31 24.15 -14.11 17.09
CA LEU A 31 24.22 -15.55 17.30
C LEU A 31 23.83 -15.85 18.75
N VAL A 32 22.81 -16.66 18.93
CA VAL A 32 22.31 -17.05 20.25
C VAL A 32 22.43 -18.57 20.38
N VAL A 33 23.10 -19.01 21.42
CA VAL A 33 23.15 -20.43 21.79
C VAL A 33 22.13 -20.65 22.89
N VAL A 34 21.27 -21.66 22.75
CA VAL A 34 20.21 -21.99 23.71
C VAL A 34 20.36 -23.44 24.15
N TYR A 35 20.18 -23.65 25.45
CA TYR A 35 20.06 -24.98 26.06
C TYR A 35 18.77 -25.03 26.90
N ARG A 36 17.88 -25.98 26.60
CA ARG A 36 16.68 -26.22 27.36
C ARG A 36 16.79 -27.57 28.08
N PRO A 37 16.80 -27.60 29.44
CA PRO A 37 16.76 -28.85 30.17
C PRO A 37 15.50 -29.67 29.85
N PRO A 38 15.59 -31.01 29.74
CA PRO A 38 14.43 -31.85 29.40
C PRO A 38 13.30 -31.79 30.44
N ALA A 39 13.62 -31.49 31.70
CA ALA A 39 12.65 -31.41 32.80
C ALA A 39 11.91 -30.06 32.90
N ALA A 40 12.21 -29.08 32.03
CA ALA A 40 11.55 -27.76 32.08
C ALA A 40 10.07 -27.85 31.66
N ALA A 41 9.19 -27.21 32.46
CA ALA A 41 7.75 -27.18 32.18
C ALA A 41 7.41 -26.55 30.81
N TYR A 42 6.65 -27.23 29.99
CA TYR A 42 6.41 -26.86 28.60
C TYR A 42 5.69 -25.52 28.43
N SER A 43 4.64 -25.29 29.20
CA SER A 43 3.85 -24.06 29.12
C SER A 43 4.65 -22.83 29.56
N GLU A 44 5.46 -22.96 30.59
CA GLU A 44 6.32 -21.90 31.12
C GLU A 44 7.46 -21.59 30.14
N PHE A 45 8.09 -22.63 29.56
CA PHE A 45 9.09 -22.48 28.51
C PHE A 45 8.56 -21.71 27.30
N LEU A 46 7.39 -22.08 26.77
CA LEU A 46 6.82 -21.40 25.61
C LEU A 46 6.57 -19.90 25.89
N LEU A 47 6.12 -19.55 27.09
CA LEU A 47 5.92 -18.15 27.48
C LEU A 47 7.25 -17.39 27.58
N GLU A 48 8.22 -17.91 28.33
CA GLU A 48 9.53 -17.29 28.49
C GLU A 48 10.28 -17.18 27.15
N PHE A 49 10.21 -18.23 26.32
CA PHE A 49 10.88 -18.24 25.02
C PHE A 49 10.20 -17.31 24.01
N SER A 50 8.87 -17.19 24.05
CA SER A 50 8.12 -16.21 23.27
C SER A 50 8.57 -14.76 23.56
N ASP A 51 8.66 -14.43 24.83
CA ASP A 51 9.15 -13.11 25.25
C ASP A 51 10.61 -12.88 24.86
N PHE A 52 11.43 -13.92 24.96
CA PHE A 52 12.82 -13.87 24.54
C PHE A 52 12.94 -13.62 23.03
N LEU A 53 12.25 -14.39 22.20
CA LEU A 53 12.21 -14.19 20.75
C LEU A 53 11.74 -12.78 20.38
N SER A 54 10.65 -12.31 21.01
CA SER A 54 10.14 -10.95 20.82
C SER A 54 11.19 -9.90 21.11
N SER A 55 11.99 -10.08 22.19
CA SER A 55 13.08 -9.16 22.53
C SER A 55 14.21 -9.17 21.50
N LEU A 56 14.53 -10.33 20.93
CA LEU A 56 15.57 -10.45 19.89
C LEU A 56 15.16 -9.75 18.59
N VAL A 57 13.95 -10.00 18.09
CA VAL A 57 13.46 -9.39 16.84
C VAL A 57 13.27 -7.88 16.96
N LEU A 58 13.04 -7.35 18.18
CA LEU A 58 13.01 -5.92 18.43
C LEU A 58 14.42 -5.29 18.43
N SER A 59 15.48 -6.08 18.68
CA SER A 59 16.86 -5.59 18.79
C SER A 59 17.59 -5.55 17.44
N THR A 60 17.36 -6.53 16.57
CA THR A 60 18.04 -6.66 15.27
C THR A 60 17.16 -7.34 14.22
N ASP A 61 17.54 -7.18 12.95
CA ASP A 61 16.92 -7.81 11.78
C ASP A 61 17.60 -9.13 11.36
N LYS A 62 18.67 -9.52 12.02
CA LYS A 62 19.45 -10.71 11.67
C LYS A 62 19.79 -11.48 12.93
N VAL A 63 19.12 -12.61 13.12
CA VAL A 63 19.31 -13.49 14.28
C VAL A 63 19.47 -14.92 13.84
N ILE A 64 20.45 -15.60 14.42
CA ILE A 64 20.63 -17.05 14.33
C ILE A 64 20.56 -17.58 15.76
N ILE A 65 19.69 -18.55 16.02
CA ILE A 65 19.62 -19.26 17.29
C ILE A 65 19.97 -20.70 17.02
N VAL A 66 20.93 -21.23 17.78
CA VAL A 66 21.37 -22.61 17.68
C VAL A 66 21.37 -23.24 19.07
N GLY A 67 21.17 -24.53 19.15
CA GLY A 67 21.34 -25.26 20.41
C GLY A 67 20.41 -26.44 20.58
N ASP A 68 20.51 -27.04 21.76
CA ASP A 68 19.70 -28.19 22.15
C ASP A 68 18.44 -27.72 22.88
N PHE A 69 17.30 -27.99 22.24
CA PHE A 69 15.98 -27.60 22.74
C PHE A 69 15.28 -28.73 23.49
N ASN A 70 15.77 -29.95 23.41
CA ASN A 70 15.12 -31.13 23.98
C ASN A 70 13.60 -31.22 23.60
N ILE A 71 13.28 -30.86 22.34
CA ILE A 71 11.94 -30.94 21.75
C ILE A 71 12.02 -31.92 20.57
N HIS A 72 11.20 -32.93 20.57
CA HIS A 72 11.15 -33.95 19.51
C HIS A 72 10.47 -33.37 18.25
N ILE A 73 11.23 -32.61 17.44
CA ILE A 73 10.72 -32.00 16.21
C ILE A 73 10.37 -33.02 15.12
N ASP A 74 10.92 -34.22 15.19
CA ASP A 74 10.65 -35.36 14.30
C ASP A 74 9.32 -36.05 14.57
N VAL A 75 8.68 -35.84 15.74
CA VAL A 75 7.41 -36.49 16.12
C VAL A 75 6.20 -35.61 15.80
N ASP A 76 5.41 -35.96 14.79
CA ASP A 76 4.28 -35.15 14.30
C ASP A 76 3.13 -34.98 15.29
N SER A 77 2.94 -35.99 16.19
CA SER A 77 1.88 -35.96 17.22
C SER A 77 2.25 -35.22 18.49
N ASP A 78 3.48 -34.72 18.61
CA ASP A 78 3.91 -33.98 19.81
C ASP A 78 3.26 -32.61 19.89
N SER A 79 2.45 -32.39 20.91
CA SER A 79 1.77 -31.11 21.17
C SER A 79 2.73 -29.95 21.42
N LEU A 80 3.90 -30.22 22.00
CA LEU A 80 4.94 -29.20 22.22
C LEU A 80 5.58 -28.78 20.91
N LYS A 81 5.88 -29.72 19.98
CA LYS A 81 6.34 -29.43 18.63
C LYS A 81 5.38 -28.48 17.91
N ILE A 82 4.08 -28.79 17.92
CA ILE A 82 3.05 -28.00 17.25
C ILE A 82 3.02 -26.57 17.84
N ALA A 83 3.00 -26.44 19.15
CA ALA A 83 2.97 -25.14 19.83
C ALA A 83 4.27 -24.36 19.63
N PHE A 84 5.42 -25.03 19.65
CA PHE A 84 6.74 -24.40 19.43
C PHE A 84 6.88 -23.89 17.99
N ASN A 85 6.52 -24.69 16.99
CA ASN A 85 6.54 -24.27 15.59
C ASN A 85 5.55 -23.10 15.33
N SER A 86 4.36 -23.15 15.91
CA SER A 86 3.40 -22.05 15.84
C SER A 86 3.97 -20.75 16.45
N LEU A 87 4.71 -20.86 17.55
CA LEU A 87 5.40 -19.72 18.15
C LEU A 87 6.50 -19.17 17.24
N LEU A 88 7.37 -20.02 16.68
CA LEU A 88 8.42 -19.61 15.74
C LEU A 88 7.82 -18.86 14.54
N ASP A 89 6.80 -19.43 13.95
CA ASP A 89 6.08 -18.85 12.83
C ASP A 89 5.46 -17.49 13.16
N SER A 90 4.87 -17.34 14.36
CA SER A 90 4.22 -16.08 14.78
C SER A 90 5.22 -14.93 14.90
N VAL A 91 6.47 -15.22 15.27
CA VAL A 91 7.54 -14.21 15.38
C VAL A 91 8.36 -14.10 14.08
N GLY A 92 8.21 -15.05 13.16
CA GLY A 92 8.86 -15.06 11.85
C GLY A 92 10.23 -15.71 11.83
N PHE A 93 10.50 -16.65 12.76
CA PHE A 93 11.66 -17.53 12.68
C PHE A 93 11.39 -18.73 11.79
N SER A 94 12.44 -19.20 11.10
CA SER A 94 12.44 -20.44 10.33
C SER A 94 13.32 -21.46 11.04
N GLN A 95 12.83 -22.70 11.23
CA GLN A 95 13.58 -23.84 11.73
C GLN A 95 14.08 -24.64 10.51
N LEU A 96 15.38 -25.02 10.50
CA LEU A 96 16.05 -25.52 9.29
C LEU A 96 16.50 -26.99 9.39
N VAL A 97 16.64 -27.57 10.58
CA VAL A 97 17.16 -28.92 10.79
C VAL A 97 16.02 -29.96 10.69
N ASN A 98 16.10 -30.84 9.70
CA ASN A 98 15.08 -31.86 9.48
C ASN A 98 15.63 -33.31 9.68
N GLU A 99 16.93 -33.44 9.90
CA GLU A 99 17.59 -34.74 10.07
C GLU A 99 17.82 -35.03 11.57
N PRO A 100 17.91 -36.30 11.99
CA PRO A 100 18.19 -36.68 13.37
C PRO A 100 19.55 -36.12 13.84
N THR A 101 19.57 -35.52 15.03
CA THR A 101 20.75 -34.90 15.62
C THR A 101 21.26 -35.62 16.87
N HIS A 102 20.54 -36.63 17.35
CA HIS A 102 20.88 -37.39 18.56
C HIS A 102 20.96 -38.90 18.28
N CYS A 103 21.76 -39.64 19.08
CA CYS A 103 22.00 -41.09 18.93
C CYS A 103 20.73 -41.94 18.99
N HIS A 104 19.64 -41.46 19.57
CA HIS A 104 18.33 -42.11 19.58
C HIS A 104 17.44 -41.76 18.38
N SER A 105 18.02 -41.26 17.29
CA SER A 105 17.33 -40.86 16.05
C SER A 105 16.29 -39.76 16.23
N HIS A 106 16.46 -38.90 17.23
CA HIS A 106 15.63 -37.71 17.43
C HIS A 106 16.32 -36.44 16.95
N THR A 107 15.54 -35.46 16.49
CA THR A 107 16.00 -34.12 16.14
C THR A 107 15.76 -33.17 17.32
N LEU A 108 16.81 -32.98 18.15
CA LEU A 108 16.79 -32.17 19.38
C LEU A 108 17.53 -30.84 19.23
N ASP A 109 18.60 -30.84 18.40
CA ASP A 109 19.42 -29.67 18.12
C ASP A 109 18.85 -28.90 16.92
N LEU A 110 18.57 -27.63 17.11
CA LEU A 110 17.88 -26.81 16.12
C LEU A 110 18.72 -25.63 15.67
N VAL A 111 18.50 -25.22 14.41
CA VAL A 111 18.99 -23.97 13.83
C VAL A 111 17.78 -23.13 13.43
N LEU A 112 17.60 -22.01 14.13
CA LEU A 112 16.50 -21.07 13.90
C LEU A 112 17.06 -19.79 13.29
N THR A 113 16.53 -19.33 12.18
CA THR A 113 16.99 -18.10 11.50
C THR A 113 15.88 -17.07 11.43
N TYR A 114 16.27 -15.79 11.53
CA TYR A 114 15.39 -14.66 11.34
C TYR A 114 16.11 -13.59 10.51
N GLY A 115 15.52 -13.20 9.37
CA GLY A 115 16.07 -12.19 8.46
C GLY A 115 17.39 -12.59 7.77
N LEU A 116 17.71 -13.88 7.74
CA LEU A 116 18.85 -14.49 7.09
C LEU A 116 18.39 -15.81 6.44
N GLU A 117 18.92 -16.09 5.28
CA GLU A 117 18.85 -17.42 4.67
C GLU A 117 20.15 -18.15 4.99
N ALA A 118 20.04 -19.40 5.45
CA ALA A 118 21.18 -20.27 5.63
C ALA A 118 21.20 -21.28 4.49
N GLU A 119 22.39 -21.50 3.95
CA GLU A 119 22.67 -22.38 2.82
C GLU A 119 23.59 -23.52 3.27
N ASN A 120 23.66 -24.59 2.50
CA ASN A 120 24.56 -25.71 2.74
C ASN A 120 24.48 -26.31 4.14
N LEU A 121 23.25 -26.43 4.71
CA LEU A 121 23.08 -27.05 6.01
C LEU A 121 23.31 -28.57 5.91
N LEU A 122 24.24 -29.07 6.70
CA LEU A 122 24.62 -30.48 6.76
C LEU A 122 24.62 -30.95 8.20
N VAL A 123 24.04 -32.11 8.44
CA VAL A 123 24.12 -32.85 9.71
C VAL A 123 25.10 -33.99 9.53
N TRP A 124 26.24 -33.93 10.21
CA TRP A 124 27.30 -34.92 10.12
C TRP A 124 27.03 -36.09 11.05
N SER A 125 27.35 -37.30 10.61
CA SER A 125 27.21 -38.49 11.43
C SER A 125 27.92 -38.35 12.76
N GLN A 126 27.31 -38.85 13.82
CA GLN A 126 27.85 -38.78 15.17
C GLN A 126 29.20 -39.49 15.30
N ASN A 127 30.05 -38.94 16.14
CA ASN A 127 31.24 -39.62 16.65
C ASN A 127 30.99 -40.03 18.11
N PRO A 128 30.67 -41.30 18.40
CA PRO A 128 30.30 -41.73 19.75
C PRO A 128 31.40 -41.53 20.81
N VAL A 129 32.64 -41.27 20.37
CA VAL A 129 33.77 -40.99 21.27
C VAL A 129 33.73 -39.54 21.75
N LEU A 130 33.12 -38.63 20.97
CA LEU A 130 33.09 -37.19 21.26
C LEU A 130 31.77 -36.75 21.87
N SER A 131 30.63 -37.21 21.32
CA SER A 131 29.29 -36.79 21.73
C SER A 131 28.25 -37.77 21.25
N ASP A 132 27.11 -37.84 21.93
CA ASP A 132 25.88 -38.48 21.51
C ASP A 132 25.05 -37.58 20.59
N HIS A 133 25.47 -36.33 20.33
CA HIS A 133 24.91 -35.37 19.38
C HIS A 133 25.70 -35.27 18.08
N SER A 134 25.02 -34.95 16.97
CA SER A 134 25.60 -34.72 15.65
C SER A 134 26.15 -33.31 15.49
N LEU A 135 27.17 -33.14 14.64
CA LEU A 135 27.68 -31.82 14.27
C LEU A 135 26.80 -31.23 13.15
N ILE A 136 26.32 -30.01 13.31
CA ILE A 136 25.58 -29.26 12.31
C ILE A 136 26.43 -28.13 11.76
N THR A 137 26.56 -28.05 10.43
CA THR A 137 27.28 -26.97 9.73
C THR A 137 26.36 -26.30 8.72
N PHE A 138 26.49 -24.98 8.54
CA PHE A 138 25.74 -24.20 7.57
C PHE A 138 26.47 -22.91 7.21
N ASP A 139 26.14 -22.32 6.06
CA ASP A 139 26.66 -21.05 5.57
C ASP A 139 25.59 -19.98 5.60
N PHE A 140 25.97 -18.70 5.70
CA PHE A 140 25.09 -17.56 5.48
C PHE A 140 25.81 -16.40 4.83
N SER A 141 25.11 -15.61 3.98
CA SER A 141 25.70 -14.50 3.25
C SER A 141 25.02 -13.15 3.56
N LEU A 142 25.77 -12.04 3.35
CA LEU A 142 25.30 -10.67 3.52
C LEU A 142 25.72 -9.84 2.29
N SER A 143 24.76 -9.13 1.64
CA SER A 143 24.98 -8.39 0.39
C SER A 143 25.28 -6.89 0.58
N ASP A 144 26.11 -6.28 -0.30
CA ASP A 144 26.52 -4.87 -0.30
C ASP A 144 25.77 -4.00 -1.33
N LEU A 145 25.63 -2.68 -1.06
CA LEU A 145 24.93 -1.70 -1.90
C LEU A 145 25.86 -0.57 -2.44
N PRO A 146 25.59 -0.01 -3.64
CA PRO A 146 26.41 1.01 -4.28
C PRO A 146 26.24 2.45 -3.74
N ALA A 147 27.21 3.34 -4.04
CA ALA A 147 27.32 4.70 -3.52
C ALA A 147 26.40 5.73 -4.26
N PRO A 148 25.93 6.83 -3.61
CA PRO A 148 24.98 7.76 -4.19
C PRO A 148 25.64 8.83 -5.11
N GLU A 149 24.97 9.14 -6.24
CA GLU A 149 25.35 10.15 -7.24
C GLU A 149 24.86 11.56 -6.91
N GLU A 150 25.55 12.62 -7.42
CA GLU A 150 25.15 14.02 -7.31
C GLU A 150 23.93 14.33 -8.21
N LYS A 151 22.91 15.01 -7.66
CA LYS A 151 21.73 15.41 -8.42
C LYS A 151 21.55 16.92 -8.42
N VAL A 152 21.13 17.44 -9.56
CA VAL A 152 20.64 18.81 -9.74
C VAL A 152 19.12 18.79 -9.67
N TYR A 153 18.52 19.69 -8.90
CA TYR A 153 17.06 19.85 -8.84
C TYR A 153 16.68 21.32 -8.78
N TYR A 154 15.47 21.62 -9.25
CA TYR A 154 14.92 22.98 -9.21
C TYR A 154 13.92 23.10 -8.05
N SER A 155 13.98 24.19 -7.31
CA SER A 155 13.04 24.44 -6.21
C SER A 155 12.74 25.93 -6.06
N ARG A 156 11.50 26.24 -5.64
CA ARG A 156 11.10 27.60 -5.24
C ARG A 156 11.28 27.79 -3.73
N CYS A 157 11.50 29.02 -3.32
CA CYS A 157 11.51 29.40 -1.92
C CYS A 157 10.16 30.07 -1.60
N LEU A 158 9.26 29.34 -0.96
CA LEU A 158 7.95 29.84 -0.52
C LEU A 158 8.04 30.19 0.98
N SER A 159 8.68 31.32 1.29
CA SER A 159 8.67 31.88 2.65
C SER A 159 7.30 32.50 2.95
N GLU A 160 7.00 32.74 4.23
CA GLU A 160 5.76 33.44 4.63
C GLU A 160 5.60 34.79 3.94
N ASP A 161 6.73 35.54 3.79
CA ASP A 161 6.74 36.80 3.06
C ASP A 161 6.44 36.66 1.58
N ALA A 162 6.97 35.60 0.92
CA ALA A 162 6.68 35.32 -0.48
C ALA A 162 5.19 34.94 -0.67
N VAL A 163 4.60 34.19 0.25
CA VAL A 163 3.16 33.88 0.24
C VAL A 163 2.32 35.14 0.42
N LYS A 164 2.69 36.03 1.37
CA LYS A 164 2.00 37.31 1.55
C LYS A 164 2.10 38.22 0.30
N GLN A 165 3.28 38.36 -0.28
CA GLN A 165 3.49 39.10 -1.51
C GLN A 165 2.65 38.51 -2.67
N PHE A 166 2.59 37.18 -2.80
CA PHE A 166 1.77 36.53 -3.81
C PHE A 166 0.29 36.86 -3.62
N ARG A 167 -0.23 36.81 -2.40
CA ARG A 167 -1.63 37.13 -2.09
C ARG A 167 -1.98 38.59 -2.43
N THR A 168 -1.10 39.52 -2.18
CA THR A 168 -1.32 40.93 -2.50
C THR A 168 -1.23 41.20 -4.00
N ALA A 169 -0.32 40.54 -4.71
CA ALA A 169 -0.06 40.78 -6.11
C ALA A 169 -1.06 40.10 -7.07
N ILE A 170 -1.76 39.08 -6.63
CA ILE A 170 -2.63 38.29 -7.51
C ILE A 170 -4.00 38.95 -7.71
N LEU A 171 -4.57 39.55 -6.68
CA LEU A 171 -5.93 40.09 -6.71
C LEU A 171 -6.22 41.09 -7.83
N PRO A 172 -5.35 42.11 -8.09
CA PRO A 172 -5.62 43.10 -9.11
C PRO A 172 -5.44 42.63 -10.56
N VAL A 173 -4.86 41.42 -10.77
CA VAL A 173 -4.52 40.90 -12.10
C VAL A 173 -5.27 39.66 -12.50
N LEU A 174 -6.12 39.13 -11.60
CA LEU A 174 -6.95 37.98 -11.91
C LEU A 174 -7.96 38.31 -13.01
N PRO A 175 -8.12 37.42 -14.01
CA PRO A 175 -9.18 37.58 -15.01
C PRO A 175 -10.56 37.58 -14.33
N THR A 176 -11.43 38.46 -14.78
CA THR A 176 -12.83 38.48 -14.36
C THR A 176 -13.56 37.29 -14.97
N VAL A 177 -14.45 36.68 -14.18
CA VAL A 177 -15.34 35.62 -14.69
C VAL A 177 -16.15 36.20 -15.86
N PRO A 178 -16.21 35.54 -17.02
CA PRO A 178 -17.07 35.98 -18.11
C PRO A 178 -18.50 36.18 -17.58
N SER A 179 -18.99 37.43 -17.62
CA SER A 179 -20.32 37.75 -17.14
C SER A 179 -21.37 37.36 -18.17
N THR A 180 -22.39 36.70 -17.69
CA THR A 180 -23.63 36.55 -18.41
C THR A 180 -24.44 37.84 -18.17
N ASP A 181 -24.25 38.86 -19.00
CA ASP A 181 -25.09 40.05 -18.95
C ASP A 181 -26.55 39.65 -19.23
N GLY A 182 -27.41 40.00 -18.27
CA GLY A 182 -28.87 39.88 -18.11
C GLY A 182 -29.82 39.66 -19.28
N GLY A 183 -29.48 38.82 -20.21
CA GLY A 183 -30.38 38.44 -21.34
C GLY A 183 -30.34 36.92 -21.56
N THR A 184 -31.49 36.33 -21.64
CA THR A 184 -31.93 34.94 -21.71
C THR A 184 -31.19 33.93 -22.61
N ASN A 185 -29.91 34.07 -22.91
CA ASN A 185 -29.11 33.07 -23.63
C ASN A 185 -27.67 33.08 -23.11
N LEU A 186 -27.35 32.11 -22.26
CA LEU A 186 -26.02 31.73 -21.86
C LEU A 186 -25.22 31.19 -23.06
N ASN A 187 -24.42 32.00 -23.70
CA ASN A 187 -23.57 31.56 -24.82
C ASN A 187 -22.08 31.78 -24.56
N VAL A 188 -21.59 31.36 -23.37
CA VAL A 188 -20.14 31.22 -23.23
C VAL A 188 -19.70 30.06 -24.12
N THR A 189 -18.92 30.36 -25.12
CA THR A 189 -18.41 29.36 -26.06
C THR A 189 -17.28 28.52 -25.39
N PRO A 190 -17.06 27.28 -25.84
CA PRO A 190 -15.93 26.47 -25.40
C PRO A 190 -14.57 27.19 -25.48
N ALA A 191 -14.37 27.98 -26.56
CA ALA A 191 -13.14 28.75 -26.77
C ALA A 191 -12.95 29.89 -25.75
N GLU A 192 -14.03 30.52 -25.30
CA GLU A 192 -13.98 31.57 -24.27
C GLU A 192 -13.69 30.97 -22.91
N LEU A 193 -14.26 29.82 -22.57
CA LEU A 193 -13.97 29.10 -21.34
C LEU A 193 -12.50 28.62 -21.31
N ASP A 194 -11.99 28.04 -22.40
CA ASP A 194 -10.58 27.67 -22.51
C ASP A 194 -9.66 28.87 -22.33
N ARG A 195 -9.99 30.02 -22.96
CA ARG A 195 -9.22 31.26 -22.81
C ARG A 195 -9.23 31.77 -21.38
N PHE A 196 -10.37 31.72 -20.69
CA PHE A 196 -10.49 32.13 -19.30
C PHE A 196 -9.64 31.24 -18.38
N VAL A 197 -9.69 29.92 -18.56
CA VAL A 197 -8.90 28.95 -17.79
C VAL A 197 -7.40 29.16 -18.01
N ASN A 198 -6.98 29.28 -19.27
CA ASN A 198 -5.57 29.48 -19.63
C ASN A 198 -5.04 30.83 -19.10
N ASN A 199 -5.79 31.93 -19.28
CA ASN A 199 -5.41 33.23 -18.78
C ASN A 199 -5.27 33.25 -17.24
N THR A 200 -6.15 32.55 -16.53
CA THR A 200 -6.05 32.41 -15.06
C THR A 200 -4.80 31.63 -14.67
N ALA A 201 -4.52 30.53 -15.35
CA ALA A 201 -3.32 29.71 -15.09
C ALA A 201 -2.03 30.50 -15.38
N ASP A 202 -1.95 31.21 -16.51
CA ASP A 202 -0.81 32.03 -16.90
C ASP A 202 -0.58 33.19 -15.93
N THR A 203 -1.65 33.81 -15.46
CA THR A 203 -1.58 34.90 -14.45
C THR A 203 -1.01 34.38 -13.14
N LEU A 204 -1.55 33.26 -12.64
CA LEU A 204 -1.06 32.61 -11.41
C LEU A 204 0.43 32.23 -11.52
N HIS A 205 0.80 31.61 -12.65
CA HIS A 205 2.18 31.20 -12.92
C HIS A 205 3.14 32.39 -13.04
N SER A 206 2.76 33.45 -13.75
CA SER A 206 3.55 34.64 -13.96
C SER A 206 3.81 35.41 -12.66
N VAL A 207 2.77 35.58 -11.83
CA VAL A 207 2.92 36.23 -10.51
C VAL A 207 3.82 35.39 -9.60
N LEU A 208 3.66 34.06 -9.57
CA LEU A 208 4.52 33.19 -8.78
C LEU A 208 5.98 33.25 -9.26
N ASN A 209 6.23 33.21 -10.56
CA ASN A 209 7.58 33.28 -11.12
C ASN A 209 8.29 34.61 -10.79
N ARG A 210 7.56 35.73 -10.77
CA ARG A 210 8.08 37.01 -10.36
C ARG A 210 8.50 37.06 -8.89
N ILE A 211 7.72 36.48 -7.99
CA ILE A 211 7.92 36.52 -6.54
C ILE A 211 8.86 35.42 -6.06
N ALA A 212 8.70 34.21 -6.55
CA ALA A 212 9.45 33.01 -6.13
C ALA A 212 9.95 32.23 -7.34
N PRO A 213 10.95 32.73 -8.08
CA PRO A 213 11.48 32.04 -9.26
C PRO A 213 12.08 30.67 -8.91
N LEU A 214 12.06 29.76 -9.89
CA LEU A 214 12.73 28.46 -9.76
C LEU A 214 14.25 28.66 -9.68
N LYS A 215 14.86 28.17 -8.61
CA LYS A 215 16.31 28.19 -8.41
C LYS A 215 16.89 26.80 -8.55
N LYS A 216 17.96 26.70 -9.34
CA LYS A 216 18.74 25.48 -9.51
C LYS A 216 19.51 25.19 -8.22
N LYS A 217 19.32 24.01 -7.65
CA LYS A 217 20.03 23.52 -6.47
C LYS A 217 20.76 22.22 -6.81
N LYS A 218 21.99 22.10 -6.33
CA LYS A 218 22.76 20.85 -6.42
C LYS A 218 22.69 20.14 -5.07
N THR A 219 22.52 18.81 -5.07
CA THR A 219 22.79 18.02 -3.88
C THR A 219 24.30 17.98 -3.69
N THR A 220 24.81 18.86 -2.82
CA THR A 220 26.22 18.78 -2.42
C THR A 220 26.36 17.71 -1.35
N ASN A 221 27.40 16.86 -1.47
CA ASN A 221 27.82 15.89 -0.44
C ASN A 221 28.34 16.56 0.86
N GLN A 222 28.21 17.89 0.97
CA GLN A 222 28.47 18.56 2.24
C GLN A 222 27.51 17.95 3.29
N LYS A 223 28.08 17.40 4.36
CA LYS A 223 27.36 16.95 5.56
C LYS A 223 26.41 18.06 6.00
N ARG A 224 25.17 18.04 5.52
CA ARG A 224 24.13 18.98 5.96
C ARG A 224 24.10 18.90 7.48
N LEU A 225 24.35 20.02 8.14
CA LEU A 225 24.13 20.12 9.57
C LEU A 225 22.71 19.60 9.84
N ALA A 226 22.61 18.64 10.77
CA ALA A 226 21.33 18.07 11.11
C ALA A 226 20.32 19.19 11.44
N PRO A 227 19.07 19.14 10.93
CA PRO A 227 18.10 20.24 11.06
C PRO A 227 17.88 20.70 12.50
N TRP A 228 18.01 19.80 13.46
CA TRP A 228 17.90 20.09 14.91
C TRP A 228 19.17 20.73 15.51
N TYR A 229 20.25 20.91 14.72
CA TYR A 229 21.54 21.39 15.23
C TYR A 229 21.60 22.92 15.24
N ASN A 230 21.00 23.55 16.26
CA ASN A 230 20.87 25.00 16.42
C ASN A 230 22.12 25.67 17.02
N SER A 231 22.08 27.00 17.16
CA SER A 231 23.16 27.82 17.72
C SER A 231 23.51 27.45 19.15
N ASN A 232 22.52 27.14 19.99
CA ASN A 232 22.70 26.73 21.38
C ASN A 232 23.51 25.43 21.46
N ILE A 233 23.18 24.41 20.67
CA ILE A 233 23.92 23.15 20.62
C ILE A 233 25.35 23.37 20.15
N ARG A 234 25.57 24.29 19.20
CA ARG A 234 26.93 24.67 18.76
C ARG A 234 27.74 25.30 19.89
N SER A 235 27.14 26.17 20.69
CA SER A 235 27.81 26.80 21.82
C SER A 235 28.18 25.78 22.89
N LEU A 236 27.25 24.90 23.27
CA LEU A 236 27.49 23.81 24.23
C LEU A 236 28.59 22.85 23.74
N LYS A 237 28.61 22.49 22.46
CA LYS A 237 29.69 21.68 21.89
C LYS A 237 31.05 22.37 22.01
N ARG A 238 31.10 23.69 21.78
CA ARG A 238 32.35 24.49 21.90
C ARG A 238 32.84 24.52 23.32
N ILE A 239 31.94 24.70 24.31
CA ILE A 239 32.24 24.63 25.75
C ILE A 239 32.78 23.24 26.12
N THR A 240 32.06 22.18 25.74
CA THR A 240 32.47 20.79 26.05
C THR A 240 33.87 20.49 25.49
N ARG A 241 34.17 20.90 24.27
CA ARG A 241 35.52 20.76 23.67
C ARG A 241 36.59 21.56 24.38
N ARG A 242 36.25 22.75 24.93
CA ARG A 242 37.16 23.52 25.74
C ARG A 242 37.49 22.82 27.06
N MET A 243 36.47 22.27 27.75
CA MET A 243 36.64 21.52 29.00
C MET A 243 37.42 20.22 28.78
N GLU A 244 37.18 19.53 27.65
CA GLU A 244 37.93 18.35 27.25
C GLU A 244 39.43 18.64 27.12
N ARG A 245 39.81 19.73 26.44
CA ARG A 245 41.22 20.13 26.30
C ARG A 245 41.85 20.49 27.64
N MET A 246 41.13 21.21 28.54
CA MET A 246 41.58 21.52 29.88
C MET A 246 41.85 20.26 30.69
N TRP A 247 40.97 19.28 30.63
CA TRP A 247 41.20 17.98 31.30
C TRP A 247 42.38 17.24 30.69
N GLN A 248 42.54 17.20 29.40
CA GLN A 248 43.66 16.53 28.76
C GLN A 248 45.00 17.16 29.09
N SER A 249 45.09 18.48 29.35
CA SER A 249 46.30 19.17 29.75
C SER A 249 46.62 19.07 31.23
N SER A 250 45.58 19.14 32.11
CA SER A 250 45.80 19.15 33.57
C SER A 250 45.74 17.73 34.19
N LYS A 251 44.99 16.80 33.55
CA LYS A 251 44.70 15.45 34.04
C LYS A 251 44.18 15.36 35.48
N SER A 252 43.71 16.48 36.03
CA SER A 252 43.17 16.51 37.41
C SER A 252 41.73 15.94 37.45
N ASP A 253 41.35 15.35 38.59
CA ASP A 253 40.00 14.80 38.77
C ASP A 253 38.91 15.87 38.74
N ASP A 254 39.21 17.10 39.21
CA ASP A 254 38.24 18.20 39.10
C ASP A 254 37.99 18.63 37.69
N SER A 255 39.00 18.77 36.83
CA SER A 255 38.82 19.08 35.42
C SER A 255 38.10 17.95 34.66
N ARG A 256 38.30 16.69 35.07
CA ARG A 256 37.57 15.52 34.55
C ARG A 256 36.09 15.58 34.91
N ARG A 257 35.74 15.98 36.12
CA ARG A 257 34.36 16.15 36.60
C ARG A 257 33.66 17.24 35.80
N ILE A 258 34.27 18.43 35.68
CA ILE A 258 33.73 19.56 34.90
C ILE A 258 33.49 19.18 33.45
N TRP A 259 34.43 18.48 32.82
CA TRP A 259 34.23 17.99 31.43
C TRP A 259 33.06 17.00 31.33
N ARG A 260 32.92 16.05 32.26
CA ARG A 260 31.80 15.09 32.29
C ARG A 260 30.45 15.80 32.43
N ASP A 261 30.34 16.79 33.29
CA ASP A 261 29.11 17.56 33.51
C ASP A 261 28.75 18.39 32.25
N SER A 262 29.73 19.01 31.63
CA SER A 262 29.57 19.71 30.36
C SER A 262 29.13 18.76 29.23
N LEU A 263 29.70 17.54 29.16
CA LEU A 263 29.33 16.51 28.20
C LEU A 263 27.90 16.02 28.42
N LEU A 264 27.48 15.84 29.66
CA LEU A 264 26.10 15.45 30.01
C LEU A 264 25.12 16.53 29.61
N THR A 265 25.43 17.79 29.89
CA THR A 265 24.62 18.95 29.49
C THR A 265 24.47 19.04 27.97
N TYR A 266 25.57 18.91 27.23
CA TYR A 266 25.55 18.86 25.77
C TYR A 266 24.70 17.70 25.23
N LYS A 267 24.86 16.47 25.77
CA LYS A 267 24.08 15.29 25.38
C LYS A 267 22.58 15.48 25.65
N LYS A 268 22.20 16.07 26.81
CA LYS A 268 20.80 16.38 27.15
C LYS A 268 20.20 17.38 26.16
N ALA A 269 20.91 18.49 25.87
CA ALA A 269 20.47 19.50 24.93
C ALA A 269 20.30 18.94 23.50
N LEU A 270 21.24 18.11 23.06
CA LEU A 270 21.19 17.43 21.76
C LEU A 270 19.96 16.51 21.65
N ARG A 271 19.72 15.70 22.69
CA ARG A 271 18.56 14.81 22.75
C ARG A 271 17.26 15.61 22.71
N LYS A 272 17.14 16.66 23.55
CA LYS A 272 15.94 17.52 23.60
C LYS A 272 15.64 18.17 22.23
N ALA A 273 16.65 18.68 21.54
CA ALA A 273 16.46 19.29 20.22
C ALA A 273 16.08 18.28 19.14
N ARG A 274 16.64 17.06 19.18
CA ARG A 274 16.24 15.99 18.27
C ARG A 274 14.80 15.58 18.51
N THR A 275 14.41 15.34 19.75
CA THR A 275 13.02 14.98 20.10
C THR A 275 12.07 16.06 19.65
N ALA A 276 12.31 17.34 19.95
CA ALA A 276 11.44 18.45 19.54
C ALA A 276 11.26 18.54 18.02
N TYR A 277 12.33 18.35 17.25
CA TYR A 277 12.28 18.36 15.80
C TYR A 277 11.42 17.22 15.23
N TYR A 278 11.64 15.98 15.73
CA TYR A 278 10.87 14.83 15.24
C TYR A 278 9.43 14.85 15.72
N SER A 279 9.14 15.37 16.92
CA SER A 279 7.78 15.58 17.40
C SER A 279 7.01 16.54 16.50
N SER A 280 7.62 17.67 16.11
CA SER A 280 7.01 18.61 15.15
C SER A 280 6.76 17.93 13.81
N LEU A 281 7.75 17.20 13.30
CA LEU A 281 7.66 16.50 12.00
C LEU A 281 6.55 15.44 12.00
N ILE A 282 6.41 14.68 13.08
CA ILE A 282 5.36 13.64 13.22
C ILE A 282 3.99 14.30 13.36
N GLU A 283 3.87 15.37 14.15
CA GLU A 283 2.60 16.07 14.33
C GLU A 283 2.10 16.70 13.02
N GLU A 284 2.99 17.37 12.28
CA GLU A 284 2.67 17.98 10.98
C GLU A 284 2.24 16.94 9.93
N ASN A 285 2.70 15.69 10.07
CA ASN A 285 2.44 14.62 9.12
C ASN A 285 1.62 13.44 9.68
N LYS A 286 0.92 13.63 10.81
CA LYS A 286 0.15 12.54 11.48
C LYS A 286 -0.87 11.85 10.57
N ASN A 287 -1.41 12.56 9.60
CA ASN A 287 -2.37 12.03 8.62
C ASN A 287 -1.72 11.52 7.32
N ASN A 288 -0.37 11.41 7.29
CA ASN A 288 0.37 10.91 6.13
C ASN A 288 1.25 9.70 6.50
N PRO A 289 0.69 8.49 6.58
CA PRO A 289 1.42 7.28 6.97
C PRO A 289 2.63 6.98 6.08
N ARG A 290 2.54 7.28 4.77
CA ARG A 290 3.64 7.09 3.81
C ARG A 290 4.85 7.97 4.15
N PHE A 291 4.61 9.24 4.50
CA PHE A 291 5.66 10.14 4.94
C PHE A 291 6.30 9.67 6.24
N LEU A 292 5.47 9.29 7.23
CA LEU A 292 5.94 8.77 8.52
C LEU A 292 6.78 7.49 8.33
N PHE A 293 6.34 6.59 7.46
CA PHE A 293 7.08 5.38 7.11
C PHE A 293 8.45 5.72 6.53
N ASN A 294 8.51 6.60 5.54
CA ASN A 294 9.77 7.03 4.92
C ASN A 294 10.69 7.74 5.92
N ALA A 295 10.13 8.54 6.83
CA ALA A 295 10.89 9.21 7.89
C ALA A 295 11.52 8.20 8.86
N VAL A 296 10.75 7.21 9.33
CA VAL A 296 11.26 6.13 10.19
C VAL A 296 12.30 5.29 9.47
N ALA A 297 12.04 4.90 8.21
CA ALA A 297 12.96 4.11 7.42
C ALA A 297 14.30 4.81 7.18
N ARG A 298 14.29 6.14 6.90
CA ARG A 298 15.52 6.97 6.81
C ARG A 298 16.30 7.03 8.12
N LEU A 299 15.61 7.07 9.26
CA LEU A 299 16.24 7.11 10.57
C LEU A 299 16.86 5.77 10.98
N THR A 300 16.21 4.69 10.61
CA THR A 300 16.67 3.32 10.92
C THR A 300 17.66 2.80 9.89
N LYS A 301 17.89 3.53 8.78
CA LYS A 301 18.68 3.08 7.62
C LYS A 301 18.19 1.73 7.06
N SER A 302 16.92 1.44 7.21
CA SER A 302 16.29 0.27 6.63
C SER A 302 16.34 0.36 5.09
N HIS A 303 16.79 -0.69 4.43
CA HIS A 303 16.97 -0.75 2.97
C HIS A 303 15.66 -0.55 2.19
N SER A 304 14.51 -0.79 2.81
CA SER A 304 13.18 -0.54 2.24
C SER A 304 12.83 0.95 2.03
N SER A 305 13.71 1.89 2.39
CA SER A 305 13.44 3.35 2.35
C SER A 305 13.93 4.07 1.11
N VAL A 306 14.63 3.39 0.21
CA VAL A 306 14.91 3.96 -1.12
C VAL A 306 13.65 3.75 -1.94
N GLU A 307 12.91 4.82 -2.24
CA GLU A 307 11.91 4.74 -3.31
C GLU A 307 12.62 4.14 -4.52
N PRO A 308 12.09 3.06 -5.12
CA PRO A 308 12.71 2.47 -6.29
C PRO A 308 12.84 3.58 -7.33
N ARG A 309 14.06 4.01 -7.58
CA ARG A 309 14.34 5.02 -8.61
C ARG A 309 14.14 4.34 -9.94
N ILE A 310 13.46 5.04 -10.83
CA ILE A 310 13.42 4.61 -12.23
C ILE A 310 14.86 4.58 -12.71
N PRO A 311 15.34 3.45 -13.25
CA PRO A 311 16.68 3.32 -13.78
C PRO A 311 16.98 4.40 -14.84
N ALA A 312 18.20 4.90 -14.87
CA ALA A 312 18.59 5.91 -15.86
C ALA A 312 18.55 5.39 -17.31
N ALA A 313 18.58 4.07 -17.47
CA ALA A 313 18.46 3.40 -18.77
C ALA A 313 17.04 3.48 -19.36
N LEU A 314 16.00 3.67 -18.53
CA LEU A 314 14.61 3.75 -18.99
C LEU A 314 14.21 5.21 -19.20
N SER A 315 13.92 5.57 -20.43
CA SER A 315 13.46 6.91 -20.80
C SER A 315 11.94 7.08 -20.61
N SER A 316 11.48 8.33 -20.58
CA SER A 316 10.04 8.64 -20.58
C SER A 316 9.33 8.13 -21.86
N GLU A 317 10.05 8.09 -22.97
CA GLU A 317 9.52 7.61 -24.26
C GLU A 317 9.34 6.08 -24.25
N ASP A 318 10.28 5.32 -23.65
CA ASP A 318 10.15 3.86 -23.49
C ASP A 318 8.89 3.50 -22.68
N PHE A 319 8.64 4.21 -21.61
CA PHE A 319 7.39 4.04 -20.83
C PHE A 319 6.16 4.38 -21.64
N MET A 320 6.19 5.49 -22.41
CA MET A 320 5.04 5.92 -23.19
C MET A 320 4.70 4.89 -24.26
N SER A 321 5.71 4.44 -25.04
CA SER A 321 5.55 3.41 -26.06
C SER A 321 5.03 2.11 -25.43
N PHE A 322 5.64 1.65 -24.34
CA PHE A 322 5.21 0.43 -23.65
C PHE A 322 3.75 0.49 -23.20
N PHE A 323 3.29 1.59 -22.59
CA PHE A 323 1.91 1.70 -22.11
C PHE A 323 0.93 1.75 -23.27
N THR A 324 1.25 2.44 -24.36
CA THR A 324 0.41 2.51 -25.55
C THR A 324 0.34 1.16 -26.28
N ASP A 325 1.47 0.52 -26.52
CA ASP A 325 1.56 -0.76 -27.22
C ASP A 325 0.84 -1.86 -26.46
N LYS A 326 0.93 -1.85 -25.11
CA LYS A 326 0.20 -2.79 -24.27
C LYS A 326 -1.31 -2.71 -24.49
N ILE A 327 -1.89 -1.51 -24.53
CA ILE A 327 -3.34 -1.31 -24.75
C ILE A 327 -3.71 -1.76 -26.17
N THR A 328 -2.91 -1.39 -27.16
CA THR A 328 -3.11 -1.77 -28.57
C THR A 328 -3.06 -3.30 -28.72
N THR A 329 -2.11 -3.95 -28.07
CA THR A 329 -1.98 -5.42 -28.08
C THR A 329 -3.19 -6.10 -27.44
N ILE A 330 -3.63 -5.63 -26.26
CA ILE A 330 -4.81 -6.18 -25.57
C ILE A 330 -6.05 -6.05 -26.48
N ARG A 331 -6.28 -4.88 -27.05
CA ARG A 331 -7.44 -4.66 -27.94
C ARG A 331 -7.33 -5.47 -29.22
N GLY A 332 -6.13 -5.66 -29.77
CA GLY A 332 -5.87 -6.52 -30.91
C GLY A 332 -6.20 -8.00 -30.63
N GLN A 333 -5.77 -8.51 -29.47
CA GLN A 333 -6.10 -9.87 -29.02
C GLN A 333 -7.60 -10.08 -28.87
N ILE A 334 -8.31 -9.11 -28.27
CA ILE A 334 -9.75 -9.17 -28.10
C ILE A 334 -10.46 -9.17 -29.46
N ASN A 335 -10.10 -8.28 -30.38
CA ASN A 335 -10.70 -8.20 -31.71
C ASN A 335 -10.48 -9.48 -32.54
N HIS A 336 -9.33 -10.13 -32.39
CA HIS A 336 -9.04 -11.40 -33.07
C HIS A 336 -9.90 -12.56 -32.55
N ASN A 337 -10.26 -12.52 -31.26
CA ASN A 337 -11.03 -13.57 -30.57
C ASN A 337 -12.55 -13.33 -30.64
N LEU A 338 -13.00 -12.16 -31.06
CA LEU A 338 -14.41 -11.86 -31.27
C LEU A 338 -14.91 -12.67 -32.48
N SER A 339 -15.38 -13.90 -32.23
CA SER A 339 -16.28 -14.58 -33.18
C SER A 339 -17.61 -13.82 -33.15
N VAL A 340 -18.11 -13.49 -34.37
CA VAL A 340 -19.33 -12.72 -34.60
C VAL A 340 -20.56 -13.44 -33.99
N THR A 341 -20.84 -13.18 -32.71
CA THR A 341 -22.12 -13.48 -32.06
C THR A 341 -22.46 -12.36 -31.10
N ALA A 342 -22.68 -11.18 -31.66
CA ALA A 342 -23.21 -10.05 -30.91
C ALA A 342 -24.74 -10.02 -31.06
N GLU A 343 -25.44 -10.80 -30.24
CA GLU A 343 -26.87 -10.57 -29.99
C GLU A 343 -27.21 -11.11 -28.62
N ASP A 344 -26.89 -10.36 -27.56
CA ASP A 344 -27.60 -10.41 -26.28
C ASP A 344 -27.08 -9.24 -25.43
N THR A 345 -27.49 -8.03 -25.82
CA THR A 345 -27.51 -6.92 -24.85
C THR A 345 -28.50 -7.34 -23.76
N PRO A 346 -28.06 -7.38 -22.46
CA PRO A 346 -28.99 -7.62 -21.38
C PRO A 346 -30.18 -6.67 -21.49
N PRO A 347 -31.40 -7.12 -21.17
CA PRO A 347 -32.57 -6.25 -21.24
C PRO A 347 -32.32 -5.03 -20.38
N LEU A 348 -32.54 -3.84 -20.98
CA LEU A 348 -32.55 -2.59 -20.26
C LEU A 348 -33.56 -2.72 -19.10
N LEU A 349 -33.14 -2.41 -17.91
CA LEU A 349 -34.05 -2.28 -16.76
C LEU A 349 -35.18 -1.34 -17.19
N GLU A 350 -36.45 -1.76 -17.06
CA GLU A 350 -37.59 -0.88 -17.13
C GLU A 350 -37.52 0.11 -15.98
N MET A 351 -36.87 1.23 -16.19
CA MET A 351 -36.74 2.31 -15.20
C MET A 351 -37.78 3.40 -15.54
N ASP A 352 -38.22 4.04 -14.45
CA ASP A 352 -39.12 5.19 -14.56
C ASP A 352 -38.49 6.26 -15.45
N PRO A 353 -39.15 6.68 -16.57
CA PRO A 353 -38.62 7.67 -17.48
C PRO A 353 -38.36 9.04 -16.84
N ASP A 354 -38.97 9.33 -15.67
CA ASP A 354 -38.84 10.61 -15.00
C ASP A 354 -37.54 10.72 -14.16
N LEU A 355 -36.78 9.63 -14.02
CA LEU A 355 -35.54 9.58 -13.23
C LEU A 355 -34.31 9.88 -14.11
N THR A 356 -34.17 11.11 -14.61
CA THR A 356 -33.03 11.52 -15.44
C THR A 356 -32.12 12.55 -14.77
N LEU A 357 -30.81 12.50 -15.05
CA LEU A 357 -29.86 13.55 -14.76
C LEU A 357 -29.53 14.30 -16.05
N ASP A 358 -30.17 15.42 -16.30
CA ASP A 358 -30.07 16.18 -17.55
C ASP A 358 -29.02 17.33 -17.48
N CYS A 359 -28.76 17.86 -16.32
CA CYS A 359 -27.79 18.93 -16.07
C CYS A 359 -27.14 18.79 -14.70
N PHE A 360 -25.96 19.40 -14.54
CA PHE A 360 -25.32 19.56 -13.26
C PHE A 360 -25.67 20.91 -12.64
N ALA A 361 -26.02 20.92 -11.38
CA ALA A 361 -26.25 22.15 -10.63
C ALA A 361 -24.92 22.89 -10.36
N PRO A 362 -24.91 24.21 -10.38
CA PRO A 362 -23.76 24.99 -9.98
C PRO A 362 -23.44 24.77 -8.50
N ILE A 363 -22.14 24.73 -8.14
CA ILE A 363 -21.69 24.61 -6.77
C ILE A 363 -21.46 26.00 -6.13
N GLY A 364 -21.56 26.07 -4.81
CA GLY A 364 -21.27 27.28 -4.04
C GLY A 364 -19.83 27.33 -3.50
N LEU A 365 -19.39 28.52 -3.07
CA LEU A 365 -18.09 28.70 -2.46
C LEU A 365 -17.86 27.83 -1.18
N PRO A 366 -18.88 27.58 -0.32
CA PRO A 366 -18.75 26.67 0.82
C PRO A 366 -18.45 25.22 0.39
N GLU A 367 -19.09 24.73 -0.67
CA GLU A 367 -18.87 23.37 -1.20
C GLU A 367 -17.46 23.26 -1.80
N LEU A 368 -17.05 24.25 -2.59
CA LEU A 368 -15.69 24.35 -3.12
C LEU A 368 -14.66 24.31 -1.98
N THR A 369 -14.85 25.12 -0.95
CA THR A 369 -13.94 25.21 0.21
C THR A 369 -13.87 23.86 0.95
N THR A 370 -15.00 23.19 1.12
CA THR A 370 -15.07 21.85 1.73
C THR A 370 -14.32 20.82 0.89
N SER A 371 -14.51 20.81 -0.41
CA SER A 371 -13.81 19.93 -1.34
C SER A 371 -12.30 20.13 -1.32
N ILE A 372 -11.85 21.38 -1.24
CA ILE A 372 -10.44 21.74 -1.14
C ILE A 372 -9.83 21.30 0.20
N SER A 373 -10.55 21.50 1.31
CA SER A 373 -10.06 21.10 2.64
C SER A 373 -9.85 19.57 2.74
N LYS A 374 -10.78 18.79 2.18
CA LYS A 374 -10.72 17.32 2.12
C LYS A 374 -9.66 16.81 1.13
N SER A 375 -9.23 17.62 0.16
CA SER A 375 -8.28 17.23 -0.88
C SER A 375 -6.85 17.16 -0.33
N LYS A 376 -6.11 16.09 -0.65
CA LYS A 376 -4.66 16.02 -0.36
C LYS A 376 -3.91 17.04 -1.23
N PRO A 377 -2.90 17.77 -0.72
CA PRO A 377 -2.10 18.68 -1.52
C PRO A 377 -1.13 17.90 -2.41
N THR A 378 -1.60 17.47 -3.58
CA THR A 378 -0.78 16.80 -4.60
C THR A 378 -0.54 17.78 -5.74
N THR A 379 0.72 18.17 -5.97
CA THR A 379 1.08 19.07 -7.07
C THR A 379 1.31 18.26 -8.34
N CYS A 380 0.62 18.63 -9.41
CA CYS A 380 0.88 18.14 -10.76
C CYS A 380 1.93 19.06 -11.43
N LEU A 381 2.69 18.51 -12.38
CA LEU A 381 3.62 19.32 -13.20
C LEU A 381 2.89 20.43 -13.98
N LEU A 382 1.62 20.18 -14.34
CA LEU A 382 0.77 21.13 -15.08
C LEU A 382 0.04 22.13 -14.15
N ASP A 383 0.14 22.02 -12.83
CA ASP A 383 -0.45 23.00 -11.93
C ASP A 383 0.28 24.34 -12.05
N PRO A 384 -0.43 25.47 -12.24
CA PRO A 384 0.19 26.79 -12.40
C PRO A 384 0.94 27.24 -11.14
N ILE A 385 0.46 26.78 -9.97
CA ILE A 385 1.06 27.03 -8.66
C ILE A 385 0.98 25.77 -7.79
N PRO A 386 1.88 25.59 -6.80
CA PRO A 386 1.81 24.48 -5.87
C PRO A 386 0.43 24.38 -5.20
N SER A 387 -0.14 23.19 -5.13
CA SER A 387 -1.50 22.98 -4.61
C SER A 387 -1.69 23.45 -3.16
N GLN A 388 -0.64 23.48 -2.33
CA GLN A 388 -0.71 24.07 -0.99
C GLN A 388 -0.88 25.60 -1.08
N LEU A 389 -0.12 26.28 -1.93
CA LEU A 389 -0.25 27.72 -2.13
C LEU A 389 -1.63 28.08 -2.70
N LEU A 390 -2.15 27.24 -3.60
CA LEU A 390 -3.50 27.40 -4.13
C LEU A 390 -4.54 27.32 -3.00
N LYS A 391 -4.45 26.33 -2.09
CA LYS A 391 -5.31 26.23 -0.93
C LYS A 391 -5.27 27.47 -0.03
N ASP A 392 -4.08 27.97 0.22
CA ASP A 392 -3.86 29.16 1.06
C ASP A 392 -4.40 30.45 0.41
N ALA A 393 -4.51 30.46 -0.93
CA ALA A 393 -4.99 31.61 -1.71
C ALA A 393 -6.51 31.57 -2.02
N ILE A 394 -7.23 30.50 -1.66
CA ILE A 394 -8.67 30.35 -1.95
C ILE A 394 -9.52 31.56 -1.58
N PRO A 395 -9.33 32.22 -0.42
CA PRO A 395 -10.11 33.41 -0.09
C PRO A 395 -10.00 34.55 -1.13
N LEU A 396 -9.03 34.51 -2.02
CA LEU A 396 -8.75 35.53 -3.04
C LEU A 396 -9.07 35.06 -4.47
N ILE A 397 -8.83 33.78 -4.77
CA ILE A 397 -8.99 33.22 -6.12
C ILE A 397 -10.20 32.30 -6.24
N GLY A 398 -10.90 32.06 -5.13
CA GLY A 398 -12.03 31.11 -5.06
C GLY A 398 -13.12 31.39 -6.06
N ASP A 399 -13.50 32.66 -6.25
CA ASP A 399 -14.55 33.04 -7.22
C ASP A 399 -14.11 32.76 -8.67
N SER A 400 -12.85 32.96 -9.00
CA SER A 400 -12.34 32.64 -10.34
C SER A 400 -12.32 31.13 -10.59
N ILE A 401 -11.95 30.32 -9.59
CA ILE A 401 -12.00 28.85 -9.69
C ILE A 401 -13.45 28.36 -9.77
N LEU A 402 -14.32 28.92 -8.92
CA LEU A 402 -15.76 28.62 -8.92
C LEU A 402 -16.40 28.94 -10.27
N GLY A 403 -16.05 30.10 -10.86
CA GLY A 403 -16.49 30.46 -12.21
C GLY A 403 -16.07 29.47 -13.27
N GLN A 404 -14.82 28.97 -13.24
CA GLN A 404 -14.35 27.94 -14.18
C GLN A 404 -15.13 26.64 -14.05
N ILE A 405 -15.40 26.22 -12.80
CA ILE A 405 -16.14 24.98 -12.52
C ILE A 405 -17.60 25.14 -12.99
N ASN A 406 -18.30 26.18 -12.55
CA ASN A 406 -19.71 26.38 -12.85
C ASN A 406 -19.97 26.61 -14.36
N LEU A 407 -19.12 27.37 -15.04
CA LEU A 407 -19.21 27.51 -16.50
C LEU A 407 -19.01 26.17 -17.22
N SER A 408 -18.13 25.30 -16.72
CA SER A 408 -17.95 23.95 -17.27
C SER A 408 -19.21 23.09 -17.08
N LEU A 409 -19.82 23.12 -15.90
CA LEU A 409 -21.04 22.37 -15.58
C LEU A 409 -22.23 22.86 -16.43
N GLU A 410 -22.38 24.17 -16.57
CA GLU A 410 -23.48 24.84 -17.26
C GLU A 410 -23.41 24.67 -18.79
N THR A 411 -22.21 24.81 -19.38
CA THR A 411 -22.02 24.65 -20.81
C THR A 411 -21.96 23.18 -21.27
N GLY A 412 -21.73 22.25 -20.36
CA GLY A 412 -21.44 20.84 -20.66
C GLY A 412 -20.10 20.65 -21.37
N TYR A 413 -19.14 21.56 -21.15
CA TYR A 413 -17.82 21.52 -21.78
C TYR A 413 -16.71 21.46 -20.71
N VAL A 414 -15.78 20.53 -20.89
CA VAL A 414 -14.58 20.41 -20.03
C VAL A 414 -13.40 21.10 -20.71
N PRO A 415 -12.80 22.11 -20.09
CA PRO A 415 -11.64 22.83 -20.62
C PRO A 415 -10.49 21.91 -21.02
N GLN A 416 -9.82 22.24 -22.13
CA GLN A 416 -8.72 21.41 -22.66
C GLN A 416 -7.56 21.28 -21.68
N ALA A 417 -7.25 22.32 -20.91
CA ALA A 417 -6.22 22.30 -19.86
C ALA A 417 -6.51 21.26 -18.74
N PHE A 418 -7.77 20.87 -18.54
CA PHE A 418 -8.17 19.89 -17.53
C PHE A 418 -8.17 18.44 -18.05
N LYS A 419 -7.99 18.24 -19.36
CA LYS A 419 -7.99 16.92 -20.02
C LYS A 419 -6.60 16.33 -20.17
N THR A 420 -5.54 17.10 -19.97
CA THR A 420 -4.16 16.62 -20.09
C THR A 420 -3.69 16.00 -18.78
N ALA A 421 -3.09 14.81 -18.87
CA ALA A 421 -2.56 14.08 -17.71
C ALA A 421 -1.04 13.89 -17.80
N VAL A 422 -0.36 14.01 -16.69
CA VAL A 422 1.04 13.59 -16.54
C VAL A 422 1.08 12.18 -15.98
N ILE A 423 1.60 11.23 -16.76
CA ILE A 423 1.78 9.85 -16.29
C ILE A 423 3.03 9.74 -15.46
N ILE A 424 2.88 9.21 -14.24
CA ILE A 424 3.98 8.87 -13.35
C ILE A 424 4.02 7.34 -13.26
N PRO A 425 5.07 6.68 -13.80
CA PRO A 425 5.25 5.24 -13.65
C PRO A 425 5.51 4.89 -12.18
N ILE A 426 4.68 4.03 -11.60
CA ILE A 426 4.83 3.56 -10.22
C ILE A 426 5.01 2.04 -10.22
N LEU A 427 6.09 1.56 -9.61
CA LEU A 427 6.35 0.12 -9.47
C LEU A 427 5.21 -0.56 -8.70
N LYS A 428 4.66 -1.65 -9.25
CA LYS A 428 3.51 -2.37 -8.67
C LYS A 428 3.79 -2.89 -7.26
N LYS A 429 5.02 -3.39 -7.01
CA LYS A 429 5.50 -3.81 -5.69
C LYS A 429 6.98 -3.40 -5.54
N PRO A 430 7.43 -2.98 -4.36
CA PRO A 430 8.82 -2.56 -4.15
C PRO A 430 9.87 -3.65 -4.38
N SER A 431 9.45 -4.92 -4.35
CA SER A 431 10.32 -6.09 -4.56
C SER A 431 10.47 -6.50 -6.02
N LEU A 432 9.73 -5.86 -6.95
CA LEU A 432 9.83 -6.16 -8.36
C LEU A 432 11.06 -5.48 -8.98
N ASP A 433 11.59 -6.11 -10.02
CA ASP A 433 12.71 -5.58 -10.78
C ASP A 433 12.35 -4.24 -11.45
N PRO A 434 13.05 -3.14 -11.12
CA PRO A 434 12.77 -1.82 -11.68
C PRO A 434 13.21 -1.66 -13.13
N ASP A 435 14.02 -2.58 -13.70
CA ASP A 435 14.45 -2.52 -15.09
C ASP A 435 13.39 -3.06 -16.07
N VAL A 436 12.34 -3.71 -15.56
CA VAL A 436 11.26 -4.29 -16.37
C VAL A 436 10.07 -3.35 -16.44
N LEU A 437 9.77 -2.77 -17.61
CA LEU A 437 8.65 -1.85 -17.87
C LEU A 437 7.28 -2.44 -17.44
N GLY A 438 7.08 -3.74 -17.64
CA GLY A 438 5.87 -4.47 -17.27
C GLY A 438 5.54 -4.44 -15.76
N ASN A 439 6.53 -4.12 -14.92
CA ASN A 439 6.35 -4.02 -13.48
C ASN A 439 5.76 -2.69 -13.00
N TYR A 440 5.53 -1.74 -13.91
CA TYR A 440 5.00 -0.42 -13.59
C TYR A 440 3.50 -0.28 -13.89
N ARG A 441 2.85 0.66 -13.16
CA ARG A 441 1.49 1.14 -13.44
C ARG A 441 1.56 2.58 -13.93
N PRO A 442 0.78 2.96 -14.98
CA PRO A 442 0.67 4.34 -15.44
C PRO A 442 -0.30 5.13 -14.56
N ILE A 443 0.18 5.84 -13.55
CA ILE A 443 -0.69 6.67 -12.72
C ILE A 443 -0.82 8.06 -13.33
N SER A 444 -2.04 8.42 -13.71
CA SER A 444 -2.39 9.72 -14.27
C SER A 444 -2.47 10.79 -13.18
N ASN A 445 -1.59 11.78 -13.23
CA ASN A 445 -1.64 12.95 -12.37
C ASN A 445 -2.28 14.11 -13.11
N LEU A 446 -3.50 14.47 -12.72
CA LEU A 446 -4.28 15.58 -13.26
C LEU A 446 -4.05 16.84 -12.42
N THR A 447 -4.34 18.02 -13.00
CA THR A 447 -4.26 19.30 -12.30
C THR A 447 -5.19 19.33 -11.09
N PHE A 448 -4.84 20.12 -10.09
CA PHE A 448 -5.62 20.21 -8.87
C PHE A 448 -7.04 20.74 -9.13
N ILE A 449 -7.18 21.75 -10.02
CA ILE A 449 -8.48 22.33 -10.38
C ILE A 449 -9.34 21.33 -11.15
N SER A 450 -8.76 20.54 -12.08
CA SER A 450 -9.47 19.45 -12.74
C SER A 450 -10.09 18.48 -11.76
N LYS A 451 -9.35 18.09 -10.71
CA LYS A 451 -9.88 17.20 -9.66
C LYS A 451 -11.00 17.83 -8.83
N LEU A 452 -11.01 19.17 -8.67
CA LEU A 452 -12.12 19.87 -8.01
C LEU A 452 -13.38 19.85 -8.87
N LEU A 453 -13.23 20.07 -10.19
CA LEU A 453 -14.35 19.95 -11.15
C LEU A 453 -14.90 18.51 -11.15
N GLU A 454 -14.03 17.50 -11.21
CA GLU A 454 -14.44 16.11 -11.14
C GLU A 454 -15.19 15.77 -9.85
N ARG A 455 -14.82 16.35 -8.72
CA ARG A 455 -15.52 16.16 -7.43
C ARG A 455 -16.90 16.76 -7.40
N ALA A 456 -17.08 17.93 -8.03
CA ALA A 456 -18.40 18.54 -8.16
C ALA A 456 -19.35 17.66 -8.96
N VAL A 457 -18.85 17.02 -10.01
CA VAL A 457 -19.60 16.06 -10.83
C VAL A 457 -19.81 14.74 -10.10
N GLU A 458 -18.77 14.20 -9.46
CA GLU A 458 -18.82 12.94 -8.70
C GLU A 458 -19.86 12.99 -7.58
N SER A 459 -19.95 14.10 -6.85
CA SER A 459 -20.94 14.26 -5.79
C SER A 459 -22.37 14.16 -6.33
N GLN A 460 -22.69 14.90 -7.40
CA GLN A 460 -24.02 14.91 -7.99
C GLN A 460 -24.37 13.59 -8.70
N LEU A 461 -23.37 12.96 -9.33
CA LEU A 461 -23.54 11.63 -9.92
C LEU A 461 -23.82 10.58 -8.84
N ASN A 462 -23.10 10.61 -7.72
CA ASN A 462 -23.33 9.69 -6.60
C ASN A 462 -24.73 9.89 -5.98
N ASP A 463 -25.18 11.13 -5.83
CA ASP A 463 -26.51 11.43 -5.34
C ASP A 463 -27.59 10.84 -6.27
N HIS A 464 -27.44 11.00 -7.59
CA HIS A 464 -28.31 10.39 -8.59
C HIS A 464 -28.32 8.85 -8.50
N LEU A 465 -27.13 8.23 -8.45
CA LEU A 465 -27.01 6.78 -8.37
C LEU A 465 -27.59 6.19 -7.09
N CYS A 466 -27.37 6.86 -5.95
CA CYS A 466 -27.89 6.41 -4.63
C CYS A 466 -29.41 6.59 -4.55
N SER A 467 -29.94 7.74 -4.96
CA SER A 467 -31.38 8.05 -4.89
C SER A 467 -32.21 7.11 -5.75
N ASN A 468 -31.64 6.64 -6.85
CA ASN A 468 -32.33 5.78 -7.83
C ASN A 468 -31.89 4.29 -7.73
N SER A 469 -31.11 3.92 -6.71
CA SER A 469 -30.64 2.53 -6.48
C SER A 469 -29.96 1.91 -7.70
N LEU A 470 -29.17 2.69 -8.46
CA LEU A 470 -28.52 2.29 -9.71
C LEU A 470 -27.20 1.54 -9.50
N PHE A 471 -26.71 1.43 -8.28
CA PHE A 471 -25.55 0.59 -7.98
C PHE A 471 -25.93 -0.89 -7.93
N ASP A 472 -25.06 -1.76 -8.45
CA ASP A 472 -25.17 -3.19 -8.20
C ASP A 472 -25.10 -3.46 -6.68
N ALA A 473 -26.02 -4.29 -6.17
CA ALA A 473 -26.09 -4.63 -4.73
C ALA A 473 -24.82 -5.31 -4.21
N PHE A 474 -24.11 -6.04 -5.07
CA PHE A 474 -22.90 -6.79 -4.75
C PHE A 474 -21.61 -6.09 -5.17
N GLN A 475 -21.66 -4.82 -5.56
CA GLN A 475 -20.48 -3.98 -5.77
C GLN A 475 -20.18 -3.15 -4.52
N SER A 476 -19.01 -3.34 -3.91
CA SER A 476 -18.54 -2.60 -2.73
C SER A 476 -17.44 -1.58 -3.03
N GLY A 477 -16.74 -1.71 -4.15
CA GLY A 477 -15.66 -0.80 -4.50
C GLY A 477 -16.15 0.61 -4.80
N PHE A 478 -15.46 1.64 -4.27
CA PHE A 478 -15.73 3.05 -4.49
C PHE A 478 -17.14 3.52 -4.09
N ARG A 479 -17.76 2.83 -3.16
CA ARG A 479 -19.11 3.09 -2.67
C ARG A 479 -19.10 3.50 -1.21
N ALA A 480 -19.88 4.53 -0.86
CA ALA A 480 -20.03 5.00 0.52
C ALA A 480 -20.56 3.89 1.43
N HIS A 481 -20.09 3.84 2.66
CA HIS A 481 -20.46 2.84 3.69
C HIS A 481 -20.11 1.39 3.35
N HIS A 482 -19.30 1.14 2.31
CA HIS A 482 -18.76 -0.15 1.93
C HIS A 482 -17.24 -0.18 2.14
N SER A 483 -16.69 -1.33 2.48
CA SER A 483 -15.26 -1.52 2.71
C SER A 483 -14.82 -2.92 2.23
N THR A 484 -13.52 -3.14 2.15
CA THR A 484 -12.96 -4.48 1.92
C THR A 484 -13.43 -5.47 3.00
N GLU A 485 -13.55 -5.01 4.25
CA GLU A 485 -14.01 -5.83 5.37
C GLU A 485 -15.48 -6.24 5.21
N THR A 486 -16.38 -5.30 4.87
CA THR A 486 -17.81 -5.65 4.66
C THR A 486 -18.01 -6.59 3.48
N ALA A 487 -17.23 -6.41 2.40
CA ALA A 487 -17.25 -7.30 1.24
C ALA A 487 -16.78 -8.72 1.61
N LEU A 488 -15.65 -8.82 2.32
CA LEU A 488 -15.12 -10.12 2.75
C LEU A 488 -15.98 -10.79 3.80
N LEU A 489 -16.61 -10.04 4.72
CA LEU A 489 -17.57 -10.58 5.69
C LEU A 489 -18.76 -11.24 5.00
N LYS A 490 -19.31 -10.60 3.96
CA LYS A 490 -20.42 -11.19 3.18
C LYS A 490 -20.02 -12.53 2.58
N VAL A 491 -18.89 -12.56 1.85
CA VAL A 491 -18.39 -13.78 1.21
C VAL A 491 -18.06 -14.86 2.26
N THR A 492 -17.33 -14.49 3.31
CA THR A 492 -16.94 -15.43 4.38
C THR A 492 -18.16 -16.02 5.10
N ASN A 493 -19.15 -15.18 5.42
CA ASN A 493 -20.39 -15.65 6.07
C ASN A 493 -21.14 -16.66 5.21
N ASP A 494 -21.27 -16.42 3.91
CA ASP A 494 -21.94 -17.34 2.99
C ASP A 494 -21.18 -18.69 2.91
N LEU A 495 -19.85 -18.66 2.86
CA LEU A 495 -19.00 -19.84 2.83
C LEU A 495 -19.10 -20.65 4.14
N LEU A 496 -19.10 -19.98 5.30
CA LEU A 496 -19.24 -20.63 6.60
C LEU A 496 -20.63 -21.26 6.76
N MET A 497 -21.70 -20.54 6.39
CA MET A 497 -23.06 -21.08 6.43
C MET A 497 -23.23 -22.31 5.53
N ALA A 498 -22.53 -22.35 4.39
CA ALA A 498 -22.52 -23.53 3.52
C ALA A 498 -21.77 -24.70 4.17
N SER A 499 -20.63 -24.42 4.80
CA SER A 499 -19.84 -25.41 5.53
C SER A 499 -20.63 -26.04 6.70
N ASP A 500 -21.40 -25.24 7.45
CA ASP A 500 -22.27 -25.71 8.53
C ASP A 500 -23.38 -26.67 8.02
N ARG A 501 -23.75 -26.56 6.74
CA ARG A 501 -24.69 -27.47 6.07
C ARG A 501 -23.99 -28.70 5.47
N GLY A 502 -22.68 -28.86 5.67
CA GLY A 502 -21.89 -29.96 5.12
C GLY A 502 -21.59 -29.82 3.61
N LEU A 503 -21.70 -28.62 3.06
CA LEU A 503 -21.40 -28.35 1.66
C LEU A 503 -19.90 -28.00 1.47
N VAL A 504 -19.40 -28.27 0.27
CA VAL A 504 -18.11 -27.80 -0.20
C VAL A 504 -18.33 -26.54 -1.03
N SER A 505 -17.49 -25.54 -0.86
CA SER A 505 -17.61 -24.27 -1.58
C SER A 505 -16.41 -24.03 -2.48
N VAL A 506 -16.67 -23.53 -3.68
CA VAL A 506 -15.64 -23.11 -4.64
C VAL A 506 -15.68 -21.60 -4.74
N LEU A 507 -14.54 -20.96 -4.59
CA LEU A 507 -14.35 -19.51 -4.80
C LEU A 507 -13.37 -19.30 -5.96
N VAL A 508 -13.79 -18.50 -6.92
CA VAL A 508 -12.98 -18.06 -8.07
C VAL A 508 -12.73 -16.57 -7.97
N LEU A 509 -11.47 -16.16 -8.00
CA LEU A 509 -11.04 -14.77 -8.00
C LEU A 509 -10.58 -14.41 -9.41
N LEU A 510 -11.34 -13.52 -10.09
CA LEU A 510 -11.04 -13.08 -11.44
C LEU A 510 -10.13 -11.85 -11.41
N ASP A 511 -9.07 -11.84 -12.23
CA ASP A 511 -8.17 -10.68 -12.42
C ASP A 511 -8.32 -10.14 -13.85
N LEU A 512 -8.28 -8.83 -14.01
CA LEU A 512 -8.35 -8.15 -15.30
C LEU A 512 -7.00 -7.53 -15.69
N SER A 513 -6.69 -7.59 -16.97
CA SER A 513 -5.50 -6.95 -17.55
C SER A 513 -5.78 -5.51 -17.93
N ALA A 514 -5.14 -4.54 -17.24
CA ALA A 514 -5.23 -3.11 -17.54
C ALA A 514 -6.68 -2.56 -17.62
N ALA A 515 -7.53 -3.00 -16.70
CA ALA A 515 -8.98 -2.76 -16.71
C ALA A 515 -9.38 -1.29 -16.93
N PHE A 516 -8.75 -0.35 -16.23
CA PHE A 516 -9.03 1.08 -16.37
C PHE A 516 -8.58 1.67 -17.72
N ASP A 517 -7.52 1.10 -18.31
CA ASP A 517 -6.90 1.64 -19.52
C ASP A 517 -7.59 1.16 -20.82
N THR A 518 -8.42 0.10 -20.72
CA THR A 518 -9.08 -0.51 -21.90
C THR A 518 -10.54 -0.13 -22.07
N VAL A 519 -11.16 0.60 -21.12
CA VAL A 519 -12.56 1.05 -21.17
C VAL A 519 -12.87 1.73 -22.51
N ASP A 520 -13.88 1.25 -23.22
CA ASP A 520 -14.32 1.85 -24.49
C ASP A 520 -15.26 3.03 -24.21
N HIS A 521 -14.91 4.21 -24.72
CA HIS A 521 -15.66 5.44 -24.47
C HIS A 521 -17.07 5.40 -25.05
N ARG A 522 -17.29 4.71 -26.20
CA ARG A 522 -18.61 4.61 -26.81
C ARG A 522 -19.54 3.75 -25.98
N ILE A 523 -19.05 2.59 -25.53
CA ILE A 523 -19.82 1.70 -24.65
C ILE A 523 -20.12 2.40 -23.31
N LEU A 524 -19.14 3.08 -22.72
CA LEU A 524 -19.35 3.82 -21.49
C LEU A 524 -20.41 4.91 -21.64
N LEU A 525 -20.33 5.73 -22.71
CA LEU A 525 -21.31 6.79 -22.96
C LEU A 525 -22.71 6.22 -23.24
N HIS A 526 -22.79 5.10 -23.96
CA HIS A 526 -24.06 4.40 -24.17
C HIS A 526 -24.69 3.96 -22.83
N ARG A 527 -23.91 3.42 -21.90
CA ARG A 527 -24.41 3.04 -20.57
C ARG A 527 -24.84 4.24 -19.74
N LEU A 528 -24.04 5.31 -19.74
CA LEU A 528 -24.40 6.54 -19.04
C LEU A 528 -25.75 7.09 -19.55
N GLU A 529 -25.99 7.02 -20.85
CA GLU A 529 -27.21 7.53 -21.49
C GLU A 529 -28.41 6.61 -21.25
N HIS A 530 -28.27 5.30 -21.47
CA HIS A 530 -29.41 4.38 -21.50
C HIS A 530 -29.65 3.62 -20.20
N GLU A 531 -28.58 3.24 -19.47
CA GLU A 531 -28.70 2.48 -18.20
C GLU A 531 -28.74 3.41 -16.99
N ILE A 532 -27.95 4.51 -17.01
CA ILE A 532 -27.86 5.45 -15.89
C ILE A 532 -28.79 6.66 -16.08
N ARG A 533 -29.35 6.85 -17.28
CA ARG A 533 -30.27 7.94 -17.60
C ARG A 533 -29.64 9.34 -17.48
N ILE A 534 -28.39 9.47 -17.87
CA ILE A 534 -27.74 10.78 -18.00
C ILE A 534 -28.04 11.33 -19.40
N THR A 535 -28.62 12.52 -19.45
CA THR A 535 -29.08 13.15 -20.70
C THR A 535 -28.59 14.60 -20.80
N GLY A 536 -29.08 15.35 -21.76
CA GLY A 536 -28.93 16.80 -21.87
C GLY A 536 -27.49 17.31 -21.74
N THR A 537 -27.31 18.32 -20.92
CA THR A 537 -26.03 18.99 -20.70
C THR A 537 -25.05 18.11 -19.89
N ALA A 538 -25.57 17.30 -18.98
CA ALA A 538 -24.75 16.36 -18.21
C ALA A 538 -24.10 15.31 -19.14
N LEU A 539 -24.82 14.75 -20.10
CA LEU A 539 -24.25 13.82 -21.06
C LEU A 539 -23.24 14.51 -22.00
N ARG A 540 -23.50 15.76 -22.44
CA ARG A 540 -22.52 16.55 -23.21
C ARG A 540 -21.23 16.75 -22.42
N TRP A 541 -21.33 16.99 -21.11
CA TRP A 541 -20.17 17.12 -20.23
C TRP A 541 -19.33 15.83 -20.23
N PHE A 542 -19.94 14.64 -20.06
CA PHE A 542 -19.22 13.36 -20.13
C PHE A 542 -18.61 13.10 -21.52
N LYS A 543 -19.32 13.42 -22.58
CA LYS A 543 -18.78 13.35 -23.96
C LYS A 543 -17.54 14.25 -24.11
N SER A 544 -17.60 15.48 -23.58
CA SER A 544 -16.46 16.40 -23.54
C SER A 544 -15.33 15.92 -22.64
N TYR A 545 -15.64 15.34 -21.46
CA TYR A 545 -14.67 14.82 -20.51
C TYR A 545 -13.83 13.68 -21.09
N LEU A 546 -14.42 12.80 -21.87
CA LEU A 546 -13.76 11.64 -22.46
C LEU A 546 -13.07 11.95 -23.81
N SER A 547 -13.48 13.00 -24.51
CA SER A 547 -12.91 13.37 -25.82
C SER A 547 -11.66 14.22 -25.71
N ASP A 548 -10.79 14.15 -26.71
CA ASP A 548 -9.60 15.00 -26.89
C ASP A 548 -8.68 15.07 -25.66
N ARG A 549 -8.54 13.94 -24.99
CA ARG A 549 -7.60 13.81 -23.87
C ARG A 549 -6.20 13.51 -24.38
N PHE A 550 -5.21 14.07 -23.67
CA PHE A 550 -3.81 13.82 -23.94
C PHE A 550 -3.09 13.38 -22.67
N HIS A 551 -2.07 12.58 -22.83
CA HIS A 551 -1.18 12.26 -21.75
C HIS A 551 0.28 12.16 -22.22
N PHE A 552 1.22 12.36 -21.29
CA PHE A 552 2.64 12.16 -21.52
C PHE A 552 3.29 11.61 -20.23
N VAL A 553 4.37 10.87 -20.39
CA VAL A 553 5.14 10.34 -19.25
C VAL A 553 6.19 11.36 -18.83
N HIS A 554 6.35 11.58 -17.54
CA HIS A 554 7.41 12.43 -16.98
C HIS A 554 8.25 11.65 -15.98
N THR A 555 9.53 11.44 -16.30
CA THR A 555 10.49 10.72 -15.46
C THR A 555 11.86 11.40 -15.52
N ASN A 556 12.59 11.41 -14.43
CA ASN A 556 13.96 11.96 -14.37
C ASN A 556 14.09 13.38 -14.96
N ASP A 557 13.08 14.24 -14.73
CA ASP A 557 12.97 15.62 -15.23
C ASP A 557 12.87 15.74 -16.79
N VAL A 558 12.52 14.65 -17.48
CA VAL A 558 12.30 14.62 -18.93
C VAL A 558 10.86 14.15 -19.20
N SER A 559 10.21 14.80 -20.17
CA SER A 559 8.87 14.42 -20.63
C SER A 559 8.96 13.69 -21.97
N SER A 560 8.06 12.70 -22.17
CA SER A 560 7.84 12.06 -23.48
C SER A 560 7.06 12.97 -24.40
N THR A 561 6.90 12.54 -25.64
CA THR A 561 5.88 13.07 -26.57
C THR A 561 4.48 12.89 -26.00
N GLY A 562 3.59 13.85 -26.27
CA GLY A 562 2.18 13.76 -25.87
C GLY A 562 1.38 12.86 -26.80
N THR A 563 0.64 11.89 -26.24
CA THR A 563 -0.18 10.94 -26.99
C THR A 563 -1.65 11.16 -26.71
N ARG A 564 -2.50 11.08 -27.75
CA ARG A 564 -3.96 11.18 -27.60
C ARG A 564 -4.51 9.90 -27.00
N VAL A 565 -5.42 10.05 -26.03
CA VAL A 565 -6.10 8.95 -25.33
C VAL A 565 -7.45 8.68 -25.99
N ASN A 566 -7.59 7.53 -26.64
CA ASN A 566 -8.81 7.12 -27.30
C ASN A 566 -9.64 6.13 -26.49
N HIS A 567 -9.07 5.57 -25.44
CA HIS A 567 -9.66 4.53 -24.59
C HIS A 567 -9.23 4.74 -23.15
N GLY A 568 -9.96 4.13 -22.24
CA GLY A 568 -9.63 4.14 -20.83
C GLY A 568 -10.14 5.36 -20.06
N VAL A 569 -10.17 5.20 -18.75
CA VAL A 569 -10.43 6.29 -17.79
C VAL A 569 -9.15 6.55 -17.00
N PRO A 570 -8.79 7.81 -16.71
CA PRO A 570 -7.49 8.11 -16.11
C PRO A 570 -7.33 7.45 -14.74
N GLN A 571 -6.37 6.55 -14.60
CA GLN A 571 -6.05 5.90 -13.32
C GLN A 571 -5.43 6.93 -12.36
N GLY A 572 -6.24 7.49 -11.47
CA GLY A 572 -5.85 8.59 -10.55
C GLY A 572 -6.69 9.85 -10.68
N SER A 573 -7.69 9.88 -11.57
CA SER A 573 -8.78 10.84 -11.59
C SER A 573 -9.76 10.57 -10.44
N VAL A 574 -10.66 11.51 -10.18
CA VAL A 574 -11.74 11.35 -9.20
C VAL A 574 -12.89 10.51 -9.79
N LEU A 575 -13.23 10.75 -11.05
CA LEU A 575 -14.32 10.06 -11.73
C LEU A 575 -13.96 8.66 -12.27
N GLY A 576 -12.67 8.38 -12.53
CA GLY A 576 -12.25 7.10 -13.09
C GLY A 576 -12.81 5.88 -12.38
N PRO A 577 -12.73 5.80 -11.03
CA PRO A 577 -13.26 4.68 -10.26
C PRO A 577 -14.76 4.44 -10.44
N ILE A 578 -15.59 5.49 -10.34
CA ILE A 578 -17.04 5.34 -10.48
C ILE A 578 -17.44 5.03 -11.91
N LEU A 579 -16.79 5.66 -12.91
CA LEU A 579 -17.04 5.36 -14.32
C LEU A 579 -16.71 3.91 -14.68
N PHE A 580 -15.64 3.37 -14.09
CA PHE A 580 -15.30 1.95 -14.24
C PHE A 580 -16.36 1.04 -13.59
N THR A 581 -16.84 1.39 -12.39
CA THR A 581 -17.90 0.64 -11.71
C THR A 581 -19.19 0.62 -12.57
N LEU A 582 -19.56 1.76 -13.17
CA LEU A 582 -20.69 1.83 -14.08
C LEU A 582 -20.45 1.06 -15.40
N TYR A 583 -19.20 1.01 -15.85
CA TYR A 583 -18.82 0.19 -17.01
C TYR A 583 -18.99 -1.30 -16.75
N MET A 584 -18.81 -1.75 -15.51
CA MET A 584 -18.95 -3.15 -15.09
C MET A 584 -20.40 -3.56 -14.73
N LEU A 585 -21.34 -2.61 -14.70
CA LEU A 585 -22.68 -2.83 -14.16
C LEU A 585 -23.42 -4.05 -14.74
N PRO A 586 -23.40 -4.34 -16.07
CA PRO A 586 -24.13 -5.48 -16.63
C PRO A 586 -23.56 -6.85 -16.23
N LEU A 587 -22.32 -6.92 -15.71
CA LEU A 587 -21.69 -8.18 -15.30
C LEU A 587 -22.50 -8.89 -14.23
N GLY A 588 -23.09 -8.16 -13.29
CA GLY A 588 -23.92 -8.72 -12.22
C GLY A 588 -25.11 -9.52 -12.75
N TYR A 589 -25.78 -9.05 -13.78
CA TYR A 589 -26.91 -9.77 -14.42
C TYR A 589 -26.47 -11.08 -15.06
N ILE A 590 -25.31 -11.06 -15.73
CA ILE A 590 -24.77 -12.26 -16.39
C ILE A 590 -24.51 -13.35 -15.35
N ILE A 591 -23.89 -12.98 -14.23
CA ILE A 591 -23.59 -13.95 -13.17
C ILE A 591 -24.87 -14.48 -12.52
N GLN A 592 -25.83 -13.59 -12.23
CA GLN A 592 -27.12 -13.96 -11.63
C GLN A 592 -27.95 -14.91 -12.50
N LYS A 593 -27.89 -14.77 -13.82
CA LYS A 593 -28.56 -15.65 -14.80
C LYS A 593 -28.18 -17.13 -14.58
N HIS A 594 -26.95 -17.39 -14.14
CA HIS A 594 -26.45 -18.75 -13.85
C HIS A 594 -26.72 -19.19 -12.40
N GLY A 595 -27.34 -18.35 -11.56
CA GLY A 595 -27.53 -18.65 -10.14
C GLY A 595 -26.24 -18.78 -9.34
N ILE A 596 -25.17 -18.12 -9.78
CA ILE A 596 -23.88 -18.07 -9.09
C ILE A 596 -23.87 -16.85 -8.15
N HIS A 597 -23.37 -17.04 -6.94
CA HIS A 597 -23.14 -15.94 -6.03
C HIS A 597 -21.86 -15.19 -6.40
N PHE A 598 -21.86 -13.88 -6.21
CA PHE A 598 -20.69 -13.08 -6.49
C PHE A 598 -20.59 -11.89 -5.56
N HIS A 599 -19.40 -11.30 -5.52
CA HIS A 599 -19.15 -10.01 -4.90
C HIS A 599 -18.02 -9.30 -5.66
N CYS A 600 -18.23 -8.02 -6.00
CA CYS A 600 -17.26 -7.21 -6.70
C CYS A 600 -16.68 -6.15 -5.78
N TYR A 601 -15.38 -5.90 -5.90
CA TYR A 601 -14.70 -4.75 -5.31
C TYR A 601 -13.88 -4.04 -6.38
N ALA A 602 -14.48 -3.09 -7.06
CA ALA A 602 -13.97 -2.46 -8.28
C ALA A 602 -13.79 -3.50 -9.40
N ASP A 603 -12.54 -3.73 -9.83
CA ASP A 603 -12.16 -4.73 -10.84
C ASP A 603 -12.01 -6.15 -10.27
N ASP A 604 -11.80 -6.28 -8.96
CA ASP A 604 -11.71 -7.60 -8.30
C ASP A 604 -13.11 -8.26 -8.23
N THR A 605 -13.35 -9.27 -9.03
CA THR A 605 -14.62 -10.01 -9.08
C THR A 605 -14.44 -11.39 -8.44
N GLN A 606 -15.28 -11.71 -7.48
CA GLN A 606 -15.29 -12.94 -6.71
C GLN A 606 -16.56 -13.72 -7.04
N LEU A 607 -16.43 -14.93 -7.58
CA LEU A 607 -17.54 -15.86 -7.83
C LEU A 607 -17.49 -16.98 -6.84
N TYR A 608 -18.60 -17.37 -6.24
CA TYR A 608 -18.61 -18.50 -5.34
C TYR A 608 -19.90 -19.28 -5.43
N LEU A 609 -19.77 -20.58 -5.22
CA LEU A 609 -20.89 -21.52 -5.16
C LEU A 609 -20.61 -22.59 -4.11
N SER A 610 -21.68 -23.18 -3.59
CA SER A 610 -21.62 -24.26 -2.61
C SER A 610 -22.46 -25.43 -3.09
N MET A 611 -21.95 -26.67 -2.90
CA MET A 611 -22.54 -27.87 -3.44
C MET A 611 -22.21 -29.10 -2.58
N LYS A 612 -22.94 -30.17 -2.76
CA LYS A 612 -22.52 -31.48 -2.22
C LYS A 612 -21.40 -32.07 -3.09
N PRO A 613 -20.47 -32.84 -2.51
CA PRO A 613 -19.33 -33.39 -3.25
C PRO A 613 -19.71 -34.26 -4.46
N GLU A 614 -20.88 -34.87 -4.44
CA GLU A 614 -21.36 -35.75 -5.51
C GLU A 614 -22.06 -34.99 -6.64
N GLU A 615 -22.39 -33.73 -6.45
CA GLU A 615 -23.11 -32.91 -7.42
C GLU A 615 -22.12 -32.29 -8.44
N THR A 616 -22.27 -32.62 -9.72
CA THR A 616 -21.46 -32.05 -10.81
C THR A 616 -22.14 -30.89 -11.54
N GLU A 617 -23.46 -30.81 -11.46
CA GLU A 617 -24.27 -29.82 -12.16
C GLU A 617 -23.90 -28.36 -11.77
N PRO A 618 -23.63 -28.02 -10.48
CA PRO A 618 -23.19 -26.66 -10.12
C PRO A 618 -21.86 -26.27 -10.76
N LEU A 619 -20.93 -27.21 -10.98
CA LEU A 619 -19.67 -26.95 -11.66
C LEU A 619 -19.87 -26.67 -13.15
N VAL A 620 -20.79 -27.38 -13.78
CA VAL A 620 -21.18 -27.13 -15.19
C VAL A 620 -21.76 -25.73 -15.33
N ARG A 621 -22.62 -25.30 -14.38
CA ARG A 621 -23.15 -23.93 -14.35
C ARG A 621 -22.05 -22.89 -14.14
N LEU A 622 -21.08 -23.16 -13.26
CA LEU A 622 -19.95 -22.25 -13.07
C LEU A 622 -19.11 -22.11 -14.34
N GLN A 623 -18.85 -23.23 -15.06
CA GLN A 623 -18.12 -23.20 -16.33
C GLN A 623 -18.89 -22.41 -17.40
N ALA A 624 -20.21 -22.59 -17.51
CA ALA A 624 -21.04 -21.82 -18.40
C ALA A 624 -21.04 -20.33 -18.05
N CYS A 625 -21.12 -20.00 -16.77
CA CYS A 625 -21.03 -18.64 -16.28
C CYS A 625 -19.66 -17.99 -16.62
N LEU A 626 -18.54 -18.71 -16.38
CA LEU A 626 -17.20 -18.21 -16.71
C LEU A 626 -17.04 -17.94 -18.22
N LYS A 627 -17.66 -18.78 -19.06
CA LYS A 627 -17.68 -18.58 -20.51
C LYS A 627 -18.45 -17.31 -20.87
N ASP A 628 -19.69 -17.16 -20.36
CA ASP A 628 -20.50 -15.97 -20.65
C ASP A 628 -19.83 -14.67 -20.13
N ILE A 629 -19.19 -14.73 -18.95
CA ILE A 629 -18.38 -13.63 -18.41
C ILE A 629 -17.25 -13.27 -19.38
N LYS A 630 -16.51 -14.24 -19.88
CA LYS A 630 -15.41 -14.02 -20.82
C LYS A 630 -15.91 -13.40 -22.12
N ASP A 631 -16.98 -13.95 -22.70
CA ASP A 631 -17.55 -13.46 -23.95
C ASP A 631 -18.04 -12.01 -23.77
N TRP A 632 -18.71 -11.70 -22.66
CA TRP A 632 -19.13 -10.35 -22.32
C TRP A 632 -17.93 -9.42 -22.12
N MET A 633 -16.90 -9.84 -21.37
CA MET A 633 -15.69 -9.04 -21.16
C MET A 633 -15.02 -8.72 -22.50
N SER A 634 -14.88 -9.70 -23.38
CA SER A 634 -14.32 -9.51 -24.71
C SER A 634 -15.15 -8.50 -25.53
N SER A 635 -16.49 -8.61 -25.53
CA SER A 635 -17.38 -7.67 -26.20
C SER A 635 -17.28 -6.24 -25.62
N ASN A 636 -16.80 -6.10 -24.39
CA ASN A 636 -16.57 -4.84 -23.70
C ASN A 636 -15.10 -4.43 -23.62
N PHE A 637 -14.23 -4.97 -24.48
CA PHE A 637 -12.79 -4.67 -24.52
C PHE A 637 -12.05 -4.86 -23.19
N LEU A 638 -12.51 -5.78 -22.36
CA LEU A 638 -11.86 -6.19 -21.13
C LEU A 638 -11.19 -7.56 -21.33
N LEU A 639 -9.95 -7.68 -20.90
CA LEU A 639 -9.20 -8.94 -21.02
C LEU A 639 -9.07 -9.62 -19.67
N LEU A 640 -9.68 -10.80 -19.54
CA LEU A 640 -9.52 -11.65 -18.38
C LEU A 640 -8.09 -12.21 -18.34
N ASN A 641 -7.46 -12.15 -17.18
CA ASN A 641 -6.11 -12.65 -16.95
C ASN A 641 -6.16 -14.07 -16.38
N SER A 642 -6.13 -15.07 -17.24
CA SER A 642 -6.22 -16.48 -16.83
C SER A 642 -5.05 -16.90 -15.90
N ASP A 643 -3.83 -16.36 -16.14
CA ASP A 643 -2.64 -16.71 -15.33
C ASP A 643 -2.71 -16.21 -13.89
N LYS A 644 -3.54 -15.20 -13.62
CA LYS A 644 -3.73 -14.62 -12.29
C LYS A 644 -5.11 -14.93 -11.70
N THR A 645 -5.98 -15.57 -12.46
CA THR A 645 -7.23 -16.07 -11.93
C THR A 645 -6.94 -17.23 -10.97
N GLU A 646 -7.40 -17.11 -9.73
CA GLU A 646 -7.14 -18.09 -8.68
C GLU A 646 -8.43 -18.79 -8.28
N VAL A 647 -8.33 -20.11 -8.00
CA VAL A 647 -9.44 -20.94 -7.50
C VAL A 647 -9.04 -21.54 -6.16
N ILE A 648 -9.95 -21.51 -5.20
CA ILE A 648 -9.79 -22.20 -3.92
C ILE A 648 -11.06 -22.95 -3.57
N VAL A 649 -10.89 -24.17 -3.02
CA VAL A 649 -11.98 -25.01 -2.55
C VAL A 649 -11.98 -25.05 -1.03
N PHE A 650 -13.10 -24.70 -0.41
CA PHE A 650 -13.32 -24.71 1.04
C PHE A 650 -14.16 -25.93 1.47
N GLY A 651 -13.89 -26.40 2.66
CA GLY A 651 -14.66 -27.47 3.28
C GLY A 651 -13.77 -28.50 3.99
N PRO A 652 -14.33 -29.48 4.67
CA PRO A 652 -13.58 -30.55 5.34
C PRO A 652 -12.64 -31.27 4.38
N LYS A 653 -11.42 -31.60 4.82
CA LYS A 653 -10.38 -32.22 3.97
C LYS A 653 -10.88 -33.49 3.21
N HIS A 654 -11.63 -34.35 3.87
CA HIS A 654 -12.18 -35.58 3.26
C HIS A 654 -13.18 -35.30 2.13
N LEU A 655 -13.92 -34.21 2.19
CA LEU A 655 -14.85 -33.79 1.13
C LEU A 655 -14.14 -33.12 -0.03
N ARG A 656 -13.07 -32.33 0.27
CA ARG A 656 -12.27 -31.65 -0.78
C ARG A 656 -11.52 -32.66 -1.66
N THR A 657 -11.02 -33.77 -1.09
CA THR A 657 -10.29 -34.79 -1.85
C THR A 657 -11.16 -35.48 -2.88
N SER A 658 -12.47 -35.57 -2.66
CA SER A 658 -13.40 -36.13 -3.65
C SER A 658 -13.65 -35.21 -4.85
N LEU A 659 -13.31 -33.90 -4.73
CA LEU A 659 -13.42 -32.93 -5.80
C LEU A 659 -12.08 -32.66 -6.53
N SER A 660 -10.97 -33.23 -6.03
CA SER A 660 -9.62 -32.95 -6.58
C SER A 660 -9.44 -33.41 -8.02
N ASP A 661 -10.26 -34.34 -8.51
CA ASP A 661 -10.23 -34.85 -9.88
C ASP A 661 -11.03 -33.97 -10.87
N ASN A 662 -11.80 -32.99 -10.37
CA ASN A 662 -12.54 -32.05 -11.20
C ASN A 662 -11.66 -30.83 -11.53
N THR A 663 -11.14 -30.80 -12.72
CA THR A 663 -10.33 -29.69 -13.25
C THR A 663 -11.24 -28.55 -13.67
N PHE A 664 -11.04 -27.37 -13.08
CA PHE A 664 -11.66 -26.13 -13.57
C PHE A 664 -10.91 -25.66 -14.82
N SER A 665 -11.63 -25.39 -15.89
CA SER A 665 -11.04 -24.88 -17.13
C SER A 665 -11.57 -23.48 -17.44
N LEU A 666 -10.64 -22.55 -17.67
CA LEU A 666 -10.91 -21.25 -18.24
C LEU A 666 -10.05 -21.11 -19.49
N ASP A 667 -10.65 -20.92 -20.66
CA ASP A 667 -9.96 -20.87 -21.96
C ASP A 667 -9.13 -22.10 -22.34
N GLY A 668 -9.52 -23.29 -21.87
CA GLY A 668 -8.72 -24.49 -22.05
C GLY A 668 -7.51 -24.58 -21.09
N ILE A 669 -7.31 -23.58 -20.23
CA ILE A 669 -6.30 -23.60 -19.15
C ILE A 669 -6.93 -24.24 -17.92
N THR A 670 -6.31 -25.30 -17.46
CA THR A 670 -6.72 -25.95 -16.22
C THR A 670 -6.36 -25.09 -15.01
N LEU A 671 -7.36 -24.60 -14.28
CA LEU A 671 -7.17 -23.87 -13.05
C LEU A 671 -7.02 -24.87 -11.90
N ALA A 672 -5.81 -25.00 -11.37
CA ALA A 672 -5.57 -25.82 -10.19
C ALA A 672 -6.08 -25.10 -8.92
N SER A 673 -6.71 -25.86 -8.01
CA SER A 673 -7.12 -25.31 -6.72
C SER A 673 -5.89 -24.98 -5.88
N SER A 674 -5.78 -23.72 -5.47
CA SER A 674 -4.74 -23.24 -4.57
C SER A 674 -5.05 -23.64 -3.12
N THR A 675 -4.00 -23.90 -2.31
CA THR A 675 -4.17 -24.12 -0.86
C THR A 675 -4.41 -22.81 -0.10
N THR A 676 -3.95 -21.69 -0.64
CA THR A 676 -4.16 -20.35 -0.11
C THR A 676 -4.31 -19.34 -1.25
N VAL A 677 -5.20 -18.38 -1.09
CA VAL A 677 -5.38 -17.26 -2.04
C VAL A 677 -5.37 -15.92 -1.30
N ARG A 678 -5.00 -14.86 -2.01
CA ARG A 678 -5.06 -13.51 -1.45
C ARG A 678 -6.29 -12.78 -1.99
N ASN A 679 -7.27 -12.53 -1.13
CA ASN A 679 -8.50 -11.84 -1.44
C ASN A 679 -8.56 -10.49 -0.72
N LEU A 680 -8.61 -9.38 -1.44
CA LEU A 680 -8.64 -7.99 -0.91
C LEU A 680 -7.64 -7.75 0.24
N GLY A 681 -6.44 -8.31 0.12
CA GLY A 681 -5.37 -8.15 1.10
C GLY A 681 -5.33 -9.19 2.22
N VAL A 682 -6.40 -9.97 2.45
CA VAL A 682 -6.48 -11.07 3.41
C VAL A 682 -6.06 -12.39 2.74
N ILE A 683 -5.33 -13.24 3.45
CA ILE A 683 -4.97 -14.58 2.96
C ILE A 683 -6.01 -15.57 3.48
N PHE A 684 -6.72 -16.18 2.56
CA PHE A 684 -7.67 -17.29 2.82
C PHE A 684 -6.93 -18.62 2.64
N ASP A 685 -7.17 -19.56 3.53
CA ASP A 685 -6.76 -20.95 3.40
C ASP A 685 -7.99 -21.85 3.29
N GLN A 686 -7.82 -23.07 2.77
CA GLN A 686 -8.89 -24.03 2.48
C GLN A 686 -9.72 -24.42 3.71
N ASP A 687 -9.17 -24.27 4.90
CA ASP A 687 -9.82 -24.59 6.18
C ASP A 687 -10.45 -23.36 6.86
N MET A 688 -10.37 -22.17 6.23
CA MET A 688 -10.82 -20.88 6.78
C MET A 688 -10.20 -20.59 8.16
N SER A 689 -8.98 -21.07 8.39
CA SER A 689 -8.29 -20.95 9.68
C SER A 689 -7.59 -19.62 9.88
N PHE A 690 -7.33 -18.87 8.81
CA PHE A 690 -6.60 -17.61 8.76
C PHE A 690 -5.19 -17.66 9.38
N VAL A 691 -4.61 -18.82 9.64
CA VAL A 691 -3.28 -18.98 10.23
C VAL A 691 -2.22 -18.30 9.36
N SER A 692 -2.26 -18.50 8.04
CA SER A 692 -1.34 -17.88 7.08
C SER A 692 -1.45 -16.36 7.06
N HIS A 693 -2.66 -15.82 7.21
CA HIS A 693 -2.90 -14.38 7.33
C HIS A 693 -2.30 -13.80 8.62
N ILE A 694 -2.60 -14.43 9.75
CA ILE A 694 -2.09 -14.02 11.07
C ILE A 694 -0.55 -14.03 11.10
N LYS A 695 0.08 -15.09 10.52
CA LYS A 695 1.56 -15.14 10.37
C LYS A 695 2.10 -13.95 9.58
N GLN A 696 1.45 -13.61 8.46
CA GLN A 696 1.86 -12.47 7.62
C GLN A 696 1.72 -11.13 8.37
N VAL A 697 0.60 -10.91 9.06
CA VAL A 697 0.36 -9.71 9.87
C VAL A 697 1.39 -9.60 10.98
N SER A 698 1.64 -10.69 11.71
CA SER A 698 2.62 -10.73 12.81
C SER A 698 4.02 -10.38 12.34
N ARG A 699 4.51 -11.01 11.26
CA ARG A 699 5.82 -10.71 10.67
C ARG A 699 5.98 -9.22 10.32
N THR A 700 4.95 -8.65 9.70
CA THR A 700 4.97 -7.24 9.28
C THR A 700 4.91 -6.30 10.49
N ALA A 701 4.09 -6.59 11.50
CA ALA A 701 3.96 -5.80 12.70
C ALA A 701 5.26 -5.77 13.52
N PHE A 702 5.91 -6.91 13.72
CA PHE A 702 7.22 -6.97 14.39
C PHE A 702 8.31 -6.23 13.62
N PHE A 703 8.31 -6.27 12.30
CA PHE A 703 9.23 -5.45 11.49
C PHE A 703 9.07 -3.96 11.82
N HIS A 704 7.84 -3.45 11.91
CA HIS A 704 7.58 -2.05 12.24
C HIS A 704 7.93 -1.71 13.68
N LEU A 705 7.56 -2.56 14.65
CA LEU A 705 7.90 -2.38 16.06
C LEU A 705 9.42 -2.29 16.27
N ARG A 706 10.19 -3.17 15.63
CA ARG A 706 11.66 -3.12 15.67
C ARG A 706 12.20 -1.78 15.15
N ASN A 707 11.68 -1.28 14.04
CA ASN A 707 12.11 0.00 13.50
C ASN A 707 11.77 1.17 14.44
N ILE A 708 10.59 1.16 15.08
CA ILE A 708 10.22 2.15 16.08
C ILE A 708 11.13 2.05 17.31
N THR A 709 11.44 0.84 17.80
CA THR A 709 12.34 0.59 18.93
C THR A 709 13.73 1.19 18.68
N LYS A 710 14.30 1.03 17.48
CA LYS A 710 15.60 1.62 17.12
C LYS A 710 15.66 3.14 17.31
N ILE A 711 14.53 3.83 17.13
CA ILE A 711 14.44 5.29 17.25
C ILE A 711 13.72 5.76 18.52
N ARG A 712 13.27 4.85 19.38
CA ARG A 712 12.46 5.15 20.57
C ARG A 712 13.11 6.20 21.50
N SER A 713 14.44 6.17 21.61
CA SER A 713 15.20 7.11 22.46
C SER A 713 15.11 8.59 22.02
N ILE A 714 14.69 8.87 20.79
CA ILE A 714 14.53 10.22 20.24
C ILE A 714 13.06 10.62 20.04
N LEU A 715 12.13 9.74 20.40
CA LEU A 715 10.68 9.99 20.31
C LEU A 715 10.12 10.29 21.70
N SER A 716 9.13 11.18 21.77
CA SER A 716 8.24 11.25 22.93
C SER A 716 7.34 10.01 22.99
N GLN A 717 6.68 9.78 24.12
CA GLN A 717 5.74 8.66 24.23
C GLN A 717 4.56 8.84 23.25
N SER A 718 4.01 10.05 23.17
CA SER A 718 2.92 10.38 22.21
C SER A 718 3.33 10.18 20.74
N ASP A 719 4.59 10.50 20.38
CA ASP A 719 5.06 10.27 19.00
C ASP A 719 5.19 8.76 18.70
N ALA A 720 5.72 7.99 19.66
CA ALA A 720 5.81 6.54 19.52
C ALA A 720 4.41 5.90 19.40
N GLU A 721 3.44 6.38 20.16
CA GLU A 721 2.03 5.97 20.09
C GLU A 721 1.45 6.21 18.68
N LYS A 722 1.61 7.42 18.13
CA LYS A 722 1.16 7.73 16.76
C LYS A 722 1.77 6.79 15.71
N LEU A 723 3.07 6.52 15.83
CA LEU A 723 3.75 5.59 14.90
C LEU A 723 3.28 4.14 15.08
N ILE A 724 3.03 3.69 16.31
CA ILE A 724 2.50 2.35 16.56
C ILE A 724 1.08 2.23 16.00
N HIS A 725 0.22 3.22 16.21
CA HIS A 725 -1.11 3.22 15.61
C HIS A 725 -1.03 3.17 14.08
N ALA A 726 -0.18 4.01 13.47
CA ALA A 726 -0.06 4.07 12.02
C ALA A 726 0.49 2.79 11.38
N PHE A 727 1.38 2.04 12.06
CA PHE A 727 2.12 0.94 11.42
C PHE A 727 1.84 -0.44 11.99
N VAL A 728 1.31 -0.52 13.20
CA VAL A 728 1.05 -1.79 13.89
C VAL A 728 -0.45 -1.98 14.11
N THR A 729 -1.11 -1.10 14.86
CA THR A 729 -2.54 -1.23 15.18
C THR A 729 -3.38 -1.24 13.91
N SER A 730 -3.11 -0.35 12.96
CA SER A 730 -3.83 -0.33 11.67
C SER A 730 -3.77 -1.64 10.86
N ARG A 731 -2.75 -2.46 11.09
CA ARG A 731 -2.62 -3.79 10.45
C ARG A 731 -3.32 -4.89 11.23
N LEU A 732 -3.37 -4.76 12.56
CA LEU A 732 -4.13 -5.67 13.41
C LEU A 732 -5.63 -5.48 13.22
N ASP A 733 -6.06 -4.23 12.98
CA ASP A 733 -7.46 -3.87 12.81
C ASP A 733 -8.00 -4.15 11.40
N TYR A 734 -7.11 -4.27 10.40
CA TYR A 734 -7.55 -4.49 9.01
C TYR A 734 -8.26 -5.83 8.86
N CYS A 735 -9.56 -5.81 8.57
CA CYS A 735 -10.43 -6.97 8.41
C CYS A 735 -10.38 -7.94 9.61
N ASN A 736 -10.19 -7.43 10.83
CA ASN A 736 -10.07 -8.28 12.02
C ASN A 736 -11.37 -8.98 12.42
N SER A 737 -12.51 -8.49 11.98
CA SER A 737 -13.82 -9.15 12.16
C SER A 737 -13.86 -10.55 11.56
N LEU A 738 -13.08 -10.82 10.49
CA LEU A 738 -12.94 -12.14 9.88
C LEU A 738 -12.27 -13.17 10.81
N LEU A 739 -11.52 -12.71 11.81
CA LEU A 739 -10.82 -13.57 12.76
C LEU A 739 -11.71 -14.02 13.93
N SER A 740 -12.98 -13.63 13.91
CA SER A 740 -13.97 -14.11 14.88
C SER A 740 -14.12 -15.63 14.76
N GLY A 741 -14.02 -16.33 15.90
CA GLY A 741 -14.07 -17.80 15.92
C GLY A 741 -12.74 -18.52 15.65
N CYS A 742 -11.65 -17.79 15.33
CA CYS A 742 -10.34 -18.42 15.21
C CYS A 742 -9.87 -19.02 16.55
N PRO A 743 -9.06 -20.10 16.51
CA PRO A 743 -8.53 -20.73 17.71
C PRO A 743 -7.73 -19.77 18.58
N HIS A 744 -7.83 -19.90 19.90
CA HIS A 744 -7.14 -19.02 20.86
C HIS A 744 -5.62 -18.92 20.63
N TYR A 745 -4.95 -20.02 20.22
CA TYR A 745 -3.52 -19.98 19.95
C TYR A 745 -3.16 -19.04 18.77
N SER A 746 -4.03 -18.93 17.78
CA SER A 746 -3.86 -18.02 16.64
C SER A 746 -4.05 -16.55 17.07
N ILE A 747 -5.08 -16.28 17.87
CA ILE A 747 -5.37 -14.94 18.42
C ILE A 747 -4.29 -14.51 19.42
N ASN A 748 -3.74 -15.42 20.22
CA ASN A 748 -2.63 -15.13 21.13
C ASN A 748 -1.41 -14.60 20.39
N SER A 749 -1.15 -15.02 19.16
CA SER A 749 -0.06 -14.47 18.34
C SER A 749 -0.23 -12.98 18.07
N LEU A 750 -1.46 -12.50 17.87
CA LEU A 750 -1.77 -11.07 17.73
C LEU A 750 -1.65 -10.34 19.07
N GLN A 751 -2.04 -10.97 20.18
CA GLN A 751 -1.86 -10.42 21.53
C GLN A 751 -0.39 -10.18 21.87
N LEU A 752 0.52 -11.07 21.43
CA LEU A 752 1.96 -10.86 21.61
C LEU A 752 2.45 -9.56 20.94
N ILE A 753 1.89 -9.21 19.79
CA ILE A 753 2.23 -7.95 19.11
C ILE A 753 1.78 -6.76 19.93
N GLN A 754 0.56 -6.79 20.48
CA GLN A 754 0.03 -5.72 21.33
C GLN A 754 0.89 -5.57 22.60
N ASN A 755 1.25 -6.67 23.24
CA ASN A 755 2.12 -6.67 24.41
C ASN A 755 3.52 -6.09 24.08
N ALA A 756 4.10 -6.47 22.94
CA ALA A 756 5.36 -5.92 22.46
C ALA A 756 5.25 -4.40 22.17
N ALA A 757 4.15 -3.96 21.57
CA ALA A 757 3.88 -2.55 21.33
C ALA A 757 3.76 -1.74 22.63
N ALA A 758 3.06 -2.27 23.62
CA ALA A 758 2.94 -1.66 24.96
C ALA A 758 4.33 -1.49 25.64
N ARG A 759 5.18 -2.51 25.57
CA ARG A 759 6.57 -2.42 26.10
C ARG A 759 7.40 -1.36 25.36
N VAL A 760 7.25 -1.24 24.05
CA VAL A 760 7.94 -0.18 23.28
C VAL A 760 7.45 1.20 23.69
N LEU A 761 6.14 1.38 23.99
CA LEU A 761 5.56 2.65 24.42
C LEU A 761 6.03 3.05 25.82
N THR A 762 5.93 2.13 26.78
CA THR A 762 6.25 2.39 28.19
C THR A 762 7.73 2.40 28.47
N GLY A 763 8.55 1.77 27.61
CA GLY A 763 9.96 1.53 27.87
C GLY A 763 10.19 0.50 28.97
N SER A 764 9.15 -0.28 29.31
CA SER A 764 9.21 -1.30 30.37
C SER A 764 10.09 -2.46 29.95
N SER A 765 10.82 -3.02 30.91
CA SER A 765 11.53 -4.27 30.71
C SER A 765 10.59 -5.47 30.93
N GLN A 766 11.04 -6.64 30.55
CA GLN A 766 10.30 -7.90 30.70
C GLN A 766 9.85 -8.23 32.13
N ARG A 767 10.34 -7.51 33.13
CA ARG A 767 10.09 -7.74 34.56
C ARG A 767 9.05 -6.81 35.19
N ASP A 768 8.66 -5.77 34.45
CA ASP A 768 7.61 -4.81 34.85
C ASP A 768 6.28 -5.16 34.14
#